data_5ac869feb508f7c5eac003608c455b82
#
_entry.id   5ac869feb508f7c5eac003608c455b82
#
_cell.length_a   1.000
_cell.length_b   1.000
_cell.length_c   1.000
_cell.angle_alpha   90.00
_cell.angle_beta   90.00
_cell.angle_gamma   90.00
#
_symmetry.space_group_name_H-M   'P 1'
#
loop_
_entity.id
_entity.type
_entity.pdbx_description
1 polymer ?
#
loop_
_entity_poly.entity_id
_entity_poly.type
_entity_poly.pdbx_seq_one_letter_code
_entity_poly.pdbx_strand_id
1 'polypeptide(L)'
;MSNRFTEKAEKALNNAAKIAEALGHTYIGSEHILLSLAKDKTSTATAILMKNNVTYEKISDAVKNFSGIGTKSVLTPSDMTPRSRKIVENSYRISIRYGAMKIGTEHILLAILEEKDCVGMRVLSFTGADITTLTDELLTLLRTAEKNFESPKQKKEGGEATLLQYGKNLTELAKNNKLDPLIGREREIERLIRILSRKTKNNPCLIGEAGVGKTAIVEGLAERIALGNVPIQLKGKSIISVDLTSMVAGAKYRGDFEERIKNMINEAGKNKSIILFIDEIHTIVGAGSAEGAIDAANILKPQLSRSEIQLIGATTFAEYHKYIEKDAALERRFQALTIEEPTREQTIDILKGLRPKYEEHHSVKITDGAILSAVNLSEKYIQDRFFPDKAIDIIDEACAKANMSQHSNESEITYIDEKIRQTEEEKTAAVKSQNYSLALELRDKELEYLKKKERFFHSDSERNVKSVSSSDVEEIINEMTGIPISGLTLTHIDAKALSKELKKKIYGQDEAVDSLVMSVMRSETGINNPDKPKGVFLFVGASGVGKTELAKALSEELFHDKKSLIRFDMSEFSEKNSVTMLIGSPPGYVGYEEGGSLTEKIRKHPYSVVLFDEIEKADKEVLNLFLQIMDDGILTDSCGRTASFKNAYIIMTSNAISNSLKDSSLGFLRENSETLNNEKLFDFFSPEFINRIDNVIYFKTLTTESMVRIVKKALSELKARLENKNIELEYDLAVCEYIAGKAIDKRLGARTVLRSITNEIENKISAIILEGELNSIKFTVSNDELKCTPSFKTKTELIK
;
A
#
# COMPACT_ATOMS: atom_id res chain seq x y z
N MET A 1 -37.31 -4.72 3.89
CA MET A 1 -36.96 -6.14 3.58
C MET A 1 -37.32 -6.60 2.17
N SER A 2 -38.15 -5.89 1.41
CA SER A 2 -38.73 -6.33 0.12
C SER A 2 -37.76 -6.46 -1.07
N ASN A 3 -36.59 -5.87 -1.00
CA ASN A 3 -35.71 -5.84 -2.18
C ASN A 3 -34.66 -6.99 -2.25
N ARG A 4 -34.60 -7.87 -1.24
CA ARG A 4 -33.59 -8.96 -1.18
C ARG A 4 -34.08 -10.30 -1.68
N PHE A 5 -35.41 -10.50 -1.77
CA PHE A 5 -36.03 -11.75 -2.19
C PHE A 5 -36.51 -11.70 -3.65
N THR A 6 -36.59 -12.84 -4.29
CA THR A 6 -37.35 -12.97 -5.53
C THR A 6 -38.83 -12.89 -5.20
N GLU A 7 -39.67 -12.46 -6.16
CA GLU A 7 -41.15 -12.35 -5.99
C GLU A 7 -41.78 -13.67 -5.48
N LYS A 8 -41.25 -14.80 -5.95
CA LYS A 8 -41.73 -16.12 -5.53
C LYS A 8 -41.30 -16.48 -4.12
N ALA A 9 -40.07 -16.11 -3.71
CA ALA A 9 -39.60 -16.36 -2.35
C ALA A 9 -40.33 -15.46 -1.32
N GLU A 10 -40.64 -14.22 -1.69
CA GLU A 10 -41.41 -13.30 -0.84
C GLU A 10 -42.85 -13.78 -0.66
N LYS A 11 -43.48 -14.21 -1.76
CA LYS A 11 -44.80 -14.87 -1.73
C LYS A 11 -44.80 -16.11 -0.85
N ALA A 12 -43.77 -16.94 -0.92
CA ALA A 12 -43.65 -18.13 -0.09
C ALA A 12 -43.56 -17.80 1.39
N LEU A 13 -42.78 -16.83 1.79
CA LEU A 13 -42.65 -16.39 3.20
C LEU A 13 -43.97 -15.77 3.73
N ASN A 14 -44.65 -14.96 2.93
CA ASN A 14 -45.94 -14.39 3.27
C ASN A 14 -47.05 -15.46 3.35
N ASN A 15 -47.04 -16.46 2.49
CA ASN A 15 -47.98 -17.56 2.54
C ASN A 15 -47.71 -18.49 3.73
N ALA A 16 -46.51 -18.61 4.22
CA ALA A 16 -46.19 -19.42 5.40
C ALA A 16 -46.92 -18.91 6.65
N ALA A 17 -47.09 -17.60 6.79
CA ALA A 17 -47.93 -17.02 7.87
C ALA A 17 -49.41 -17.42 7.74
N LYS A 18 -49.96 -17.33 6.51
CA LYS A 18 -51.36 -17.72 6.26
C LYS A 18 -51.60 -19.21 6.48
N ILE A 19 -50.61 -20.04 6.18
CA ILE A 19 -50.68 -21.49 6.42
C ILE A 19 -50.65 -21.80 7.91
N ALA A 20 -49.79 -21.11 8.68
CA ALA A 20 -49.74 -21.26 10.10
C ALA A 20 -51.05 -20.83 10.77
N GLU A 21 -51.65 -19.73 10.32
CA GLU A 21 -52.99 -19.28 10.75
C GLU A 21 -54.05 -20.27 10.45
N ALA A 22 -54.04 -20.85 9.22
CA ALA A 22 -55.03 -21.87 8.80
C ALA A 22 -54.95 -23.17 9.61
N LEU A 23 -53.74 -23.51 10.11
CA LEU A 23 -53.49 -24.64 11.01
C LEU A 23 -53.75 -24.30 12.47
N GLY A 24 -54.04 -23.01 12.81
CA GLY A 24 -54.28 -22.52 14.15
C GLY A 24 -53.05 -22.43 15.05
N HIS A 25 -51.87 -22.34 14.46
CA HIS A 25 -50.62 -22.21 15.21
C HIS A 25 -50.38 -20.74 15.64
N THR A 26 -49.68 -20.55 16.75
CA THR A 26 -49.36 -19.22 17.28
C THR A 26 -47.98 -18.75 16.88
N TYR A 27 -47.30 -19.46 15.98
CA TYR A 27 -45.95 -19.17 15.50
C TYR A 27 -45.72 -19.62 14.06
N ILE A 28 -44.77 -19.01 13.38
CA ILE A 28 -44.35 -19.42 12.02
C ILE A 28 -43.07 -20.26 12.13
N GLY A 29 -43.23 -21.58 12.03
CA GLY A 29 -42.14 -22.56 12.08
C GLY A 29 -41.56 -22.89 10.70
N SER A 30 -40.47 -23.67 10.66
CA SER A 30 -39.83 -24.16 9.42
C SER A 30 -40.75 -25.05 8.60
N GLU A 31 -41.67 -25.78 9.24
CA GLU A 31 -42.71 -26.62 8.63
C GLU A 31 -43.68 -25.81 7.80
N HIS A 32 -44.05 -24.60 8.26
CA HIS A 32 -44.92 -23.68 7.55
C HIS A 32 -44.26 -23.09 6.32
N ILE A 33 -42.97 -22.76 6.44
CA ILE A 33 -42.16 -22.30 5.30
C ILE A 33 -42.05 -23.42 4.25
N LEU A 34 -41.77 -24.65 4.68
CA LEU A 34 -41.71 -25.83 3.79
C LEU A 34 -43.03 -26.11 3.07
N LEU A 35 -44.16 -26.08 3.80
CA LEU A 35 -45.50 -26.16 3.21
C LEU A 35 -45.78 -25.09 2.18
N SER A 36 -45.40 -23.88 2.46
CA SER A 36 -45.58 -22.77 1.55
C SER A 36 -44.72 -22.90 0.29
N LEU A 37 -43.50 -23.40 0.43
CA LEU A 37 -42.62 -23.69 -0.71
C LEU A 37 -43.25 -24.80 -1.61
N ALA A 38 -43.84 -25.81 -1.01
CA ALA A 38 -44.47 -26.93 -1.76
C ALA A 38 -45.80 -26.57 -2.43
N LYS A 39 -46.45 -25.48 -2.01
CA LYS A 39 -47.76 -25.03 -2.51
C LYS A 39 -47.70 -24.38 -3.90
N ASP A 40 -46.61 -23.63 -4.18
CA ASP A 40 -46.47 -22.91 -5.45
C ASP A 40 -45.85 -23.80 -6.53
N LYS A 41 -46.70 -24.38 -7.38
CA LYS A 41 -46.32 -25.29 -8.48
C LYS A 41 -45.34 -24.67 -9.50
N THR A 42 -45.14 -23.39 -9.48
CA THR A 42 -44.26 -22.67 -10.41
C THR A 42 -42.87 -22.38 -9.85
N SER A 43 -42.61 -22.72 -8.57
CA SER A 43 -41.33 -22.43 -7.91
C SER A 43 -40.30 -23.53 -8.16
N THR A 44 -39.04 -23.17 -8.17
CA THR A 44 -37.89 -24.06 -8.35
C THR A 44 -37.84 -25.11 -7.21
N ALA A 45 -38.12 -24.69 -5.99
CA ALA A 45 -38.18 -25.57 -4.83
C ALA A 45 -39.24 -26.66 -4.98
N THR A 46 -40.44 -26.29 -5.47
CA THR A 46 -41.51 -27.25 -5.69
C THR A 46 -41.16 -28.26 -6.77
N ALA A 47 -40.53 -27.83 -7.85
CA ALA A 47 -40.12 -28.72 -8.94
C ALA A 47 -39.19 -29.82 -8.43
N ILE A 48 -38.23 -29.49 -7.54
CA ILE A 48 -37.29 -30.44 -6.93
C ILE A 48 -38.00 -31.34 -5.92
N LEU A 49 -38.90 -30.81 -5.08
CA LEU A 49 -39.70 -31.58 -4.14
C LEU A 49 -40.56 -32.59 -4.85
N MET A 50 -41.27 -32.19 -5.92
CA MET A 50 -42.11 -33.07 -6.73
C MET A 50 -41.31 -34.19 -7.45
N LYS A 51 -40.15 -33.86 -7.97
CA LYS A 51 -39.24 -34.84 -8.60
C LYS A 51 -38.86 -35.95 -7.63
N ASN A 52 -38.72 -35.62 -6.36
CA ASN A 52 -38.38 -36.56 -5.30
C ASN A 52 -39.63 -37.14 -4.59
N ASN A 53 -40.80 -37.13 -5.23
CA ASN A 53 -42.07 -37.64 -4.71
C ASN A 53 -42.57 -36.98 -3.41
N VAL A 54 -42.11 -35.77 -3.08
CA VAL A 54 -42.55 -34.96 -1.95
C VAL A 54 -43.64 -34.01 -2.40
N THR A 55 -44.90 -34.37 -2.20
CA THR A 55 -46.06 -33.56 -2.61
C THR A 55 -46.54 -32.70 -1.43
N TYR A 56 -47.24 -31.59 -1.75
CA TYR A 56 -47.87 -30.72 -0.74
C TYR A 56 -48.76 -31.49 0.24
N GLU A 57 -49.51 -32.47 -0.23
CA GLU A 57 -50.43 -33.30 0.55
C GLU A 57 -49.66 -34.12 1.61
N LYS A 58 -48.58 -34.82 1.17
CA LYS A 58 -47.73 -35.60 2.10
C LYS A 58 -47.10 -34.72 3.19
N ILE A 59 -46.62 -33.53 2.80
CA ILE A 59 -46.06 -32.57 3.78
C ILE A 59 -47.15 -32.07 4.74
N SER A 60 -48.33 -31.73 4.22
CA SER A 60 -49.45 -31.26 5.00
C SER A 60 -49.92 -32.29 6.07
N ASP A 61 -50.04 -33.57 5.65
CA ASP A 61 -50.41 -34.63 6.57
C ASP A 61 -49.33 -34.90 7.61
N ALA A 62 -48.06 -34.87 7.21
CA ALA A 62 -46.93 -34.95 8.14
C ALA A 62 -46.93 -33.80 9.16
N VAL A 63 -47.18 -32.57 8.74
CA VAL A 63 -47.22 -31.38 9.65
C VAL A 63 -48.38 -31.51 10.62
N LYS A 64 -49.58 -31.96 10.16
CA LYS A 64 -50.74 -32.19 11.09
C LYS A 64 -50.42 -33.24 12.12
N ASN A 65 -49.70 -34.33 11.73
CA ASN A 65 -49.30 -35.39 12.65
C ASN A 65 -48.24 -34.93 13.68
N PHE A 66 -47.28 -34.06 13.29
CA PHE A 66 -46.22 -33.58 14.18
C PHE A 66 -46.63 -32.39 15.07
N SER A 67 -47.35 -31.41 14.53
CA SER A 67 -47.60 -30.15 15.20
C SER A 67 -49.07 -29.99 15.65
N GLY A 68 -49.95 -30.90 15.21
CA GLY A 68 -51.37 -30.88 15.53
C GLY A 68 -52.12 -29.76 14.82
N ILE A 69 -53.38 -29.52 15.25
CA ILE A 69 -54.22 -28.38 14.82
C ILE A 69 -54.53 -27.55 16.05
N GLY A 70 -54.24 -26.26 16.00
CA GLY A 70 -54.45 -25.33 17.15
C GLY A 70 -55.71 -24.44 17.00
N THR A 71 -55.79 -23.42 17.79
CA THR A 71 -56.90 -22.44 17.76
C THR A 71 -56.53 -21.25 16.87
N LYS A 72 -57.52 -20.66 16.17
CA LYS A 72 -57.29 -19.52 15.26
C LYS A 72 -56.50 -18.38 15.92
N SER A 73 -55.41 -17.98 15.33
CA SER A 73 -54.56 -16.81 15.70
C SER A 73 -54.26 -15.96 14.47
N VAL A 74 -54.09 -14.67 14.68
CA VAL A 74 -53.61 -13.77 13.58
C VAL A 74 -52.11 -13.61 13.77
N LEU A 75 -51.34 -13.91 12.73
CA LEU A 75 -49.89 -13.94 12.76
C LEU A 75 -49.27 -12.85 11.89
N THR A 76 -48.21 -12.25 12.38
CA THR A 76 -47.36 -11.30 11.65
C THR A 76 -46.02 -11.94 11.31
N PRO A 77 -45.25 -11.42 10.34
CA PRO A 77 -43.90 -11.92 10.05
C PRO A 77 -42.94 -11.89 11.25
N SER A 78 -43.24 -11.12 12.28
CA SER A 78 -42.46 -11.08 13.54
C SER A 78 -42.66 -12.33 14.41
N ASP A 79 -43.68 -13.12 14.18
CA ASP A 79 -44.01 -14.31 14.98
C ASP A 79 -43.27 -15.57 14.49
N MET A 80 -42.20 -15.39 13.75
CA MET A 80 -41.28 -16.48 13.32
C MET A 80 -40.51 -17.01 14.52
N THR A 81 -40.41 -18.34 14.58
CA THR A 81 -39.55 -18.99 15.58
C THR A 81 -38.08 -18.60 15.39
N PRO A 82 -37.23 -18.65 16.44
CA PRO A 82 -35.80 -18.34 16.29
C PRO A 82 -35.12 -19.17 15.19
N ARG A 83 -35.52 -20.44 15.04
CA ARG A 83 -35.00 -21.32 13.98
C ARG A 83 -35.47 -20.91 12.60
N SER A 84 -36.70 -20.48 12.43
CA SER A 84 -37.21 -19.97 11.14
C SER A 84 -36.52 -18.68 10.73
N ARG A 85 -36.22 -17.78 11.66
CA ARG A 85 -35.40 -16.58 11.41
C ARG A 85 -33.98 -16.96 10.97
N LYS A 86 -33.35 -17.90 11.64
CA LYS A 86 -32.03 -18.43 11.28
C LYS A 86 -32.01 -19.05 9.85
N ILE A 87 -33.07 -19.79 9.46
CA ILE A 87 -33.21 -20.33 8.11
C ILE A 87 -33.29 -19.19 7.07
N VAL A 88 -34.03 -18.14 7.36
CA VAL A 88 -34.12 -16.97 6.46
C VAL A 88 -32.77 -16.25 6.35
N GLU A 89 -32.04 -16.09 7.45
CA GLU A 89 -30.69 -15.52 7.45
C GLU A 89 -29.69 -16.40 6.70
N ASN A 90 -29.74 -17.72 6.92
CA ASN A 90 -28.88 -18.65 6.21
C ASN A 90 -29.17 -18.69 4.71
N SER A 91 -30.43 -18.53 4.29
CA SER A 91 -30.79 -18.45 2.88
C SER A 91 -30.12 -17.27 2.17
N TYR A 92 -29.90 -16.15 2.88
CA TYR A 92 -29.10 -15.02 2.39
C TYR A 92 -27.62 -15.38 2.24
N ARG A 93 -27.03 -16.07 3.23
CA ARG A 93 -25.62 -16.52 3.12
C ARG A 93 -25.44 -17.52 1.98
N ILE A 94 -26.43 -18.40 1.78
CA ILE A 94 -26.44 -19.35 0.67
C ILE A 94 -26.54 -18.61 -0.67
N SER A 95 -27.43 -17.61 -0.80
CA SER A 95 -27.54 -16.84 -2.05
C SER A 95 -26.23 -16.14 -2.41
N ILE A 96 -25.50 -15.58 -1.43
CA ILE A 96 -24.16 -15.01 -1.67
C ILE A 96 -23.15 -16.07 -2.07
N ARG A 97 -23.14 -17.23 -1.39
CA ARG A 97 -22.23 -18.34 -1.67
C ARG A 97 -22.35 -18.85 -3.11
N TYR A 98 -23.54 -18.80 -3.67
CA TYR A 98 -23.83 -19.25 -5.05
C TYR A 98 -24.06 -18.07 -6.01
N GLY A 99 -23.59 -16.87 -5.69
CA GLY A 99 -23.55 -15.71 -6.59
C GLY A 99 -24.91 -15.14 -7.00
N ALA A 100 -26.00 -15.46 -6.29
CA ALA A 100 -27.34 -15.00 -6.65
C ALA A 100 -27.62 -13.58 -6.13
N MET A 101 -28.09 -12.68 -7.02
CA MET A 101 -28.44 -11.28 -6.65
C MET A 101 -29.65 -11.17 -5.69
N LYS A 102 -30.53 -12.16 -5.69
CA LYS A 102 -31.74 -12.22 -4.86
C LYS A 102 -31.94 -13.61 -4.29
N ILE A 103 -32.52 -13.69 -3.11
CA ILE A 103 -32.83 -14.94 -2.44
C ILE A 103 -34.03 -15.59 -3.14
N GLY A 104 -33.81 -16.75 -3.75
CA GLY A 104 -34.85 -17.58 -4.38
C GLY A 104 -35.40 -18.64 -3.45
N THR A 105 -36.44 -19.35 -3.91
CA THR A 105 -37.10 -20.46 -3.19
C THR A 105 -36.18 -21.66 -2.97
N GLU A 106 -35.24 -21.89 -3.90
CA GLU A 106 -34.18 -22.89 -3.83
C GLU A 106 -33.20 -22.62 -2.69
N HIS A 107 -32.83 -21.35 -2.44
CA HIS A 107 -31.95 -20.98 -1.34
C HIS A 107 -32.61 -21.19 0.02
N ILE A 108 -33.93 -20.91 0.11
CA ILE A 108 -34.69 -21.16 1.33
C ILE A 108 -34.81 -22.65 1.61
N LEU A 109 -35.08 -23.47 0.58
CA LEU A 109 -35.18 -24.93 0.70
C LEU A 109 -33.81 -25.50 1.16
N LEU A 110 -32.69 -25.06 0.57
CA LEU A 110 -31.35 -25.50 0.98
C LEU A 110 -31.06 -25.11 2.43
N ALA A 111 -31.48 -23.90 2.86
CA ALA A 111 -31.32 -23.47 4.24
C ALA A 111 -32.10 -24.34 5.24
N ILE A 112 -33.27 -24.85 4.86
CA ILE A 112 -34.05 -25.82 5.65
C ILE A 112 -33.29 -27.15 5.75
N LEU A 113 -32.68 -27.62 4.65
CA LEU A 113 -31.92 -28.87 4.62
C LEU A 113 -30.61 -28.81 5.39
N GLU A 114 -29.94 -27.64 5.44
CA GLU A 114 -28.74 -27.44 6.22
C GLU A 114 -29.01 -27.36 7.74
N GLU A 115 -30.22 -26.93 8.17
CA GLU A 115 -30.60 -26.83 9.59
C GLU A 115 -31.18 -28.20 10.08
N LYS A 116 -30.28 -29.12 10.43
CA LYS A 116 -30.61 -30.54 10.76
C LYS A 116 -31.65 -30.73 11.88
N ASP A 117 -31.76 -29.82 12.80
CA ASP A 117 -32.65 -29.94 13.98
C ASP A 117 -33.98 -29.19 13.82
N CYS A 118 -34.34 -28.70 12.62
CA CYS A 118 -35.59 -28.01 12.43
C CYS A 118 -36.77 -28.99 12.17
N VAL A 119 -37.97 -28.53 12.49
CA VAL A 119 -39.20 -29.32 12.29
C VAL A 119 -39.43 -29.62 10.82
N GLY A 120 -39.13 -28.65 9.91
CA GLY A 120 -39.21 -28.85 8.47
C GLY A 120 -38.39 -30.03 7.98
N MET A 121 -37.18 -30.22 8.53
CA MET A 121 -36.32 -31.34 8.21
C MET A 121 -36.91 -32.70 8.67
N ARG A 122 -37.48 -32.73 9.89
CA ARG A 122 -38.14 -33.93 10.42
C ARG A 122 -39.35 -34.29 9.59
N VAL A 123 -40.13 -33.31 9.16
CA VAL A 123 -41.28 -33.48 8.26
C VAL A 123 -40.82 -34.08 6.92
N LEU A 124 -39.75 -33.58 6.31
CA LEU A 124 -39.19 -34.16 5.08
C LEU A 124 -38.73 -35.60 5.26
N SER A 125 -38.06 -35.93 6.34
CA SER A 125 -37.65 -37.29 6.66
C SER A 125 -38.84 -38.23 6.81
N PHE A 126 -39.94 -37.74 7.43
CA PHE A 126 -41.15 -38.53 7.61
C PHE A 126 -41.92 -38.80 6.30
N THR A 127 -41.81 -37.93 5.29
CA THR A 127 -42.41 -38.15 3.98
C THR A 127 -41.69 -39.21 3.14
N GLY A 128 -40.61 -39.81 3.65
CA GLY A 128 -39.81 -40.82 2.99
C GLY A 128 -38.88 -40.28 1.89
N ALA A 129 -38.60 -38.95 1.94
CA ALA A 129 -37.69 -38.31 1.01
C ALA A 129 -36.24 -38.70 1.30
N ASP A 130 -35.47 -39.04 0.27
CA ASP A 130 -34.02 -39.14 0.38
C ASP A 130 -33.39 -37.75 0.40
N ILE A 131 -33.00 -37.32 1.61
CA ILE A 131 -32.46 -35.97 1.87
C ILE A 131 -31.15 -35.78 1.15
N THR A 132 -30.32 -36.81 1.00
CA THR A 132 -29.04 -36.77 0.31
C THR A 132 -29.23 -36.47 -1.18
N THR A 133 -30.09 -37.22 -1.84
CA THR A 133 -30.44 -37.00 -3.25
C THR A 133 -31.04 -35.59 -3.47
N LEU A 134 -31.93 -35.16 -2.57
CA LEU A 134 -32.61 -33.87 -2.66
C LEU A 134 -31.60 -32.71 -2.47
N THR A 135 -30.64 -32.87 -1.57
CA THR A 135 -29.56 -31.86 -1.34
C THR A 135 -28.63 -31.81 -2.56
N ASP A 136 -28.19 -32.95 -3.09
CA ASP A 136 -27.30 -33.03 -4.24
C ASP A 136 -27.94 -32.45 -5.51
N GLU A 137 -29.22 -32.68 -5.73
CA GLU A 137 -29.97 -32.07 -6.84
C GLU A 137 -30.07 -30.57 -6.71
N LEU A 138 -30.34 -30.04 -5.48
CA LEU A 138 -30.34 -28.61 -5.20
C LEU A 138 -28.97 -27.99 -5.41
N LEU A 139 -27.92 -28.61 -4.91
CA LEU A 139 -26.53 -28.15 -5.09
C LEU A 139 -26.14 -28.17 -6.57
N THR A 140 -26.53 -29.19 -7.32
CA THR A 140 -26.27 -29.27 -8.77
C THR A 140 -26.99 -28.15 -9.51
N LEU A 141 -28.22 -27.85 -9.13
CA LEU A 141 -29.02 -26.78 -9.73
C LEU A 141 -28.44 -25.40 -9.38
N LEU A 142 -28.02 -25.17 -8.13
CA LEU A 142 -27.40 -23.92 -7.72
C LEU A 142 -26.04 -23.70 -8.40
N ARG A 143 -25.22 -24.74 -8.54
CA ARG A 143 -23.95 -24.69 -9.29
C ARG A 143 -24.16 -24.51 -10.79
N THR A 144 -25.23 -25.03 -11.36
CA THR A 144 -25.60 -24.80 -12.77
C THR A 144 -26.22 -23.41 -12.95
N ALA A 145 -26.92 -22.91 -11.95
CA ALA A 145 -27.40 -21.53 -11.93
C ALA A 145 -26.22 -20.53 -11.80
N GLU A 146 -25.20 -20.82 -10.99
CA GLU A 146 -23.93 -20.08 -10.91
C GLU A 146 -23.26 -19.98 -12.29
N LYS A 147 -23.25 -21.06 -13.05
CA LYS A 147 -22.80 -21.10 -14.47
C LYS A 147 -23.73 -20.35 -15.44
N ASN A 148 -24.99 -20.12 -15.11
CA ASN A 148 -25.99 -19.47 -15.96
C ASN A 148 -26.24 -17.98 -15.60
N PHE A 149 -25.65 -17.43 -14.52
CA PHE A 149 -25.70 -16.01 -14.23
C PHE A 149 -24.64 -15.19 -14.97
N GLU A 150 -23.82 -15.85 -15.80
CA GLU A 150 -23.13 -15.20 -16.89
C GLU A 150 -24.11 -15.08 -18.06
N SER A 151 -24.77 -13.93 -18.19
CA SER A 151 -25.45 -13.34 -19.35
C SER A 151 -26.55 -14.18 -20.06
N PRO A 152 -27.64 -13.57 -20.52
CA PRO A 152 -28.63 -14.26 -21.33
C PRO A 152 -28.01 -14.64 -22.66
N LYS A 153 -27.68 -15.91 -22.85
CA LYS A 153 -27.29 -16.46 -24.15
C LYS A 153 -28.46 -16.39 -25.13
N GLN A 154 -28.42 -15.42 -26.01
CA GLN A 154 -28.92 -15.64 -27.35
C GLN A 154 -28.09 -16.76 -27.97
N LYS A 155 -28.72 -17.89 -28.31
CA LYS A 155 -28.16 -18.91 -29.20
C LYS A 155 -27.75 -18.23 -30.50
N LYS A 156 -26.44 -18.00 -30.68
CA LYS A 156 -25.81 -17.93 -31.99
C LYS A 156 -24.83 -19.08 -32.09
N GLU A 157 -25.06 -19.92 -33.01
CA GLU A 157 -24.17 -20.99 -33.47
C GLU A 157 -22.84 -20.37 -33.92
N GLY A 158 -21.71 -20.91 -33.43
CA GLY A 158 -20.38 -20.66 -33.98
C GLY A 158 -19.40 -19.92 -33.10
N GLY A 159 -18.63 -20.65 -32.32
CA GLY A 159 -17.20 -20.40 -32.15
C GLY A 159 -16.71 -19.20 -31.30
N GLU A 160 -17.51 -18.52 -30.48
CA GLU A 160 -17.07 -17.37 -29.69
C GLU A 160 -16.98 -17.63 -28.15
N ALA A 161 -17.11 -18.89 -27.71
CA ALA A 161 -17.36 -19.20 -26.32
C ALA A 161 -16.13 -19.00 -25.40
N THR A 162 -14.90 -19.28 -25.87
CA THR A 162 -13.68 -19.24 -25.05
C THR A 162 -13.12 -17.84 -25.00
N LEU A 163 -13.14 -17.07 -26.08
CA LEU A 163 -12.68 -15.69 -26.16
C LEU A 163 -13.44 -14.76 -25.22
N LEU A 164 -14.77 -14.90 -25.13
CA LEU A 164 -15.59 -14.07 -24.24
C LEU A 164 -15.54 -14.53 -22.77
N GLN A 165 -15.12 -15.77 -22.54
CA GLN A 165 -14.96 -16.29 -21.17
C GLN A 165 -13.75 -15.71 -20.46
N TYR A 166 -12.63 -15.49 -21.18
CA TYR A 166 -11.35 -15.02 -20.63
C TYR A 166 -10.94 -13.67 -21.20
N GLY A 167 -11.78 -13.00 -21.99
CA GLY A 167 -11.48 -11.72 -22.62
C GLY A 167 -12.58 -10.71 -22.45
N LYS A 168 -12.18 -9.42 -22.37
CA LYS A 168 -13.08 -8.27 -22.33
C LYS A 168 -13.11 -7.62 -23.71
N ASN A 169 -14.28 -7.42 -24.29
CA ASN A 169 -14.43 -6.72 -25.58
C ASN A 169 -14.34 -5.20 -25.36
N LEU A 170 -13.16 -4.61 -25.57
CA LEU A 170 -12.91 -3.19 -25.39
C LEU A 170 -13.75 -2.33 -26.35
N THR A 171 -13.97 -2.79 -27.59
CA THR A 171 -14.78 -2.06 -28.58
C THR A 171 -16.26 -1.98 -28.17
N GLU A 172 -16.77 -3.02 -27.50
CA GLU A 172 -18.14 -3.01 -26.96
C GLU A 172 -18.25 -2.11 -25.72
N LEU A 173 -17.25 -2.14 -24.84
CA LEU A 173 -17.16 -1.23 -23.70
C LEU A 173 -17.09 0.22 -24.15
N ALA A 174 -16.32 0.52 -25.21
CA ALA A 174 -16.26 1.84 -25.84
C ALA A 174 -17.63 2.32 -26.36
N LYS A 175 -18.38 1.44 -27.06
CA LYS A 175 -19.73 1.75 -27.52
C LYS A 175 -20.70 2.08 -26.39
N ASN A 176 -20.48 1.50 -25.21
CA ASN A 176 -21.30 1.71 -24.01
C ASN A 176 -20.78 2.84 -23.13
N ASN A 177 -19.81 3.63 -23.57
CA ASN A 177 -19.16 4.73 -22.83
C ASN A 177 -18.60 4.30 -21.45
N LYS A 178 -18.10 3.06 -21.36
CA LYS A 178 -17.54 2.50 -20.12
C LYS A 178 -16.02 2.57 -20.03
N LEU A 179 -15.36 3.07 -21.08
CA LEU A 179 -13.90 3.29 -21.07
C LEU A 179 -13.58 4.72 -20.64
N ASP A 180 -12.37 4.91 -20.15
CA ASP A 180 -11.85 6.22 -19.83
C ASP A 180 -11.48 6.99 -21.10
N PRO A 181 -11.72 8.30 -21.15
CA PRO A 181 -11.36 9.09 -22.32
C PRO A 181 -9.83 9.14 -22.47
N LEU A 182 -9.35 8.83 -23.65
CA LEU A 182 -7.94 8.99 -23.95
C LEU A 182 -7.65 10.45 -24.32
N ILE A 183 -6.71 11.04 -23.62
CA ILE A 183 -6.29 12.43 -23.80
C ILE A 183 -4.84 12.47 -24.23
N GLY A 184 -4.57 13.23 -25.30
CA GLY A 184 -3.29 13.17 -25.96
C GLY A 184 -3.06 11.84 -26.66
N ARG A 185 -1.83 11.50 -26.98
CA ARG A 185 -1.42 10.23 -27.60
C ARG A 185 -1.94 10.00 -29.03
N GLU A 186 -2.36 11.04 -29.73
CA GLU A 186 -2.84 10.92 -31.11
C GLU A 186 -1.78 10.33 -32.04
N ARG A 187 -0.51 10.71 -31.85
CA ARG A 187 0.63 10.22 -32.65
C ARG A 187 0.86 8.73 -32.45
N GLU A 188 0.77 8.26 -31.21
CA GLU A 188 0.94 6.85 -30.86
C GLU A 188 -0.21 6.01 -31.44
N ILE A 189 -1.45 6.49 -31.35
CA ILE A 189 -2.61 5.79 -31.97
C ILE A 189 -2.47 5.75 -33.49
N GLU A 190 -2.12 6.85 -34.14
CA GLU A 190 -1.92 6.83 -35.60
C GLU A 190 -0.83 5.87 -36.02
N ARG A 191 0.26 5.79 -35.25
CA ARG A 191 1.32 4.84 -35.50
C ARG A 191 0.88 3.41 -35.27
N LEU A 192 0.07 3.16 -34.24
CA LEU A 192 -0.56 1.87 -33.94
C LEU A 192 -1.47 1.43 -35.10
N ILE A 193 -2.33 2.33 -35.59
CA ILE A 193 -3.21 2.12 -36.77
C ILE A 193 -2.38 1.79 -38.01
N ARG A 194 -1.29 2.53 -38.26
CA ARG A 194 -0.40 2.26 -39.39
C ARG A 194 0.24 0.90 -39.30
N ILE A 195 0.69 0.45 -38.12
CA ILE A 195 1.29 -0.88 -37.94
C ILE A 195 0.25 -1.96 -38.22
N LEU A 196 -0.95 -1.85 -37.62
CA LEU A 196 -2.05 -2.82 -37.80
C LEU A 196 -2.51 -2.93 -39.27
N SER A 197 -2.33 -1.87 -40.07
CA SER A 197 -2.72 -1.84 -41.48
C SER A 197 -1.62 -2.38 -42.43
N ARG A 198 -0.46 -2.79 -41.92
CA ARG A 198 0.64 -3.36 -42.73
C ARG A 198 0.32 -4.77 -43.18
N LYS A 199 0.92 -5.18 -44.32
CA LYS A 199 0.82 -6.55 -44.83
C LYS A 199 1.67 -7.54 -44.04
N THR A 200 2.81 -7.08 -43.52
CA THR A 200 3.76 -7.88 -42.73
C THR A 200 4.15 -7.07 -41.51
N LYS A 201 4.57 -7.73 -40.43
CA LYS A 201 4.86 -7.10 -39.13
C LYS A 201 3.70 -6.21 -38.67
N ASN A 202 2.50 -6.75 -38.78
CA ASN A 202 1.24 -6.07 -38.43
C ASN A 202 0.78 -6.31 -36.98
N ASN A 203 1.68 -6.82 -36.15
CA ASN A 203 1.43 -6.99 -34.71
C ASN A 203 2.28 -5.96 -33.94
N PRO A 204 1.70 -4.88 -33.45
CA PRO A 204 2.40 -3.91 -32.63
C PRO A 204 2.67 -4.47 -31.24
N CYS A 205 3.85 -4.14 -30.68
CA CYS A 205 4.20 -4.34 -29.30
C CYS A 205 4.45 -2.96 -28.65
N LEU A 206 3.59 -2.55 -27.73
CA LEU A 206 3.73 -1.33 -26.97
C LEU A 206 4.78 -1.53 -25.90
N ILE A 207 5.86 -0.76 -25.95
CA ILE A 207 6.99 -0.88 -25.05
C ILE A 207 7.12 0.42 -24.25
N GLY A 208 7.17 0.32 -22.96
CA GLY A 208 7.31 1.47 -22.06
C GLY A 208 7.26 1.04 -20.61
N GLU A 209 7.64 1.92 -19.70
CA GLU A 209 7.62 1.64 -18.28
C GLU A 209 6.19 1.38 -17.74
N ALA A 210 6.09 0.78 -16.55
CA ALA A 210 4.80 0.56 -15.93
C ALA A 210 4.13 1.91 -15.62
N GLY A 211 2.82 2.02 -15.86
CA GLY A 211 2.06 3.23 -15.54
C GLY A 211 2.11 4.36 -16.59
N VAL A 212 2.82 4.19 -17.76
CA VAL A 212 2.86 5.24 -18.81
C VAL A 212 1.61 5.31 -19.69
N GLY A 213 0.61 4.43 -19.46
CA GLY A 213 -0.66 4.43 -20.19
C GLY A 213 -0.69 3.56 -21.45
N LYS A 214 0.07 2.45 -21.50
CA LYS A 214 0.04 1.51 -22.63
C LYS A 214 -1.36 0.95 -22.92
N THR A 215 -2.06 0.53 -21.89
CA THR A 215 -3.42 -0.03 -21.96
C THR A 215 -4.42 1.02 -22.43
N ALA A 216 -4.32 2.26 -21.93
CA ALA A 216 -5.15 3.38 -22.34
C ALA A 216 -5.06 3.70 -23.85
N ILE A 217 -3.88 3.55 -24.47
CA ILE A 217 -3.71 3.73 -25.91
C ILE A 217 -4.52 2.70 -26.72
N VAL A 218 -4.58 1.44 -26.23
CA VAL A 218 -5.38 0.39 -26.88
C VAL A 218 -6.88 0.62 -26.67
N GLU A 219 -7.26 1.13 -25.51
CA GLU A 219 -8.64 1.54 -25.22
C GLU A 219 -9.07 2.70 -26.10
N GLY A 220 -8.21 3.71 -26.30
CA GLY A 220 -8.45 4.81 -27.24
C GLY A 220 -8.52 4.35 -28.69
N LEU A 221 -7.76 3.33 -29.10
CA LEU A 221 -7.95 2.71 -30.41
C LEU A 221 -9.32 2.02 -30.51
N ALA A 222 -9.75 1.32 -29.46
CA ALA A 222 -11.06 0.67 -29.42
C ALA A 222 -12.20 1.69 -29.53
N GLU A 223 -12.07 2.85 -28.91
CA GLU A 223 -12.98 3.98 -29.02
C GLU A 223 -13.04 4.53 -30.47
N ARG A 224 -11.88 4.76 -31.11
CA ARG A 224 -11.85 5.19 -32.52
C ARG A 224 -12.47 4.17 -33.47
N ILE A 225 -12.29 2.89 -33.23
CA ILE A 225 -12.95 1.83 -34.00
C ILE A 225 -14.48 1.85 -33.78
N ALA A 226 -14.92 2.01 -32.53
CA ALA A 226 -16.34 2.10 -32.21
C ALA A 226 -17.03 3.29 -32.87
N LEU A 227 -16.35 4.45 -32.91
CA LEU A 227 -16.82 5.67 -33.58
C LEU A 227 -16.66 5.62 -35.11
N GLY A 228 -15.97 4.61 -35.66
CA GLY A 228 -15.70 4.49 -37.10
C GLY A 228 -14.59 5.42 -37.64
N ASN A 229 -13.84 6.10 -36.74
CA ASN A 229 -12.77 7.04 -37.08
C ASN A 229 -11.44 6.31 -37.35
N VAL A 230 -11.47 5.27 -38.15
CA VAL A 230 -10.33 4.43 -38.55
C VAL A 230 -10.37 4.11 -40.02
N PRO A 231 -9.23 3.74 -40.65
CA PRO A 231 -9.18 3.28 -42.03
C PRO A 231 -10.11 2.10 -42.28
N ILE A 232 -10.57 1.93 -43.53
CA ILE A 232 -11.54 0.87 -43.95
C ILE A 232 -11.10 -0.51 -43.48
N GLN A 233 -9.81 -0.79 -43.46
CA GLN A 233 -9.22 -2.08 -43.03
C GLN A 233 -9.48 -2.42 -41.54
N LEU A 234 -9.70 -1.44 -40.71
CA LEU A 234 -9.97 -1.57 -39.28
C LEU A 234 -11.44 -1.32 -38.92
N LYS A 235 -12.27 -0.85 -39.84
CA LYS A 235 -13.71 -0.67 -39.62
C LYS A 235 -14.37 -2.00 -39.36
N GLY A 236 -15.18 -2.05 -38.33
CA GLY A 236 -15.92 -3.26 -37.92
C GLY A 236 -15.07 -4.31 -37.21
N LYS A 237 -13.80 -4.03 -36.90
CA LYS A 237 -12.98 -4.90 -36.05
C LYS A 237 -13.34 -4.69 -34.57
N SER A 238 -13.10 -5.74 -33.77
CA SER A 238 -13.28 -5.74 -32.33
C SER A 238 -11.94 -6.03 -31.65
N ILE A 239 -11.58 -5.24 -30.63
CA ILE A 239 -10.41 -5.49 -29.81
C ILE A 239 -10.87 -6.25 -28.57
N ILE A 240 -10.27 -7.43 -28.33
CA ILE A 240 -10.55 -8.25 -27.16
C ILE A 240 -9.27 -8.28 -26.30
N SER A 241 -9.36 -7.70 -25.10
CA SER A 241 -8.31 -7.76 -24.08
C SER A 241 -8.38 -9.12 -23.37
N VAL A 242 -7.28 -9.85 -23.37
CA VAL A 242 -7.17 -11.19 -22.80
C VAL A 242 -6.62 -11.12 -21.39
N ASP A 243 -7.34 -11.71 -20.43
CA ASP A 243 -6.89 -11.86 -19.04
C ASP A 243 -6.19 -13.21 -18.86
N LEU A 244 -4.85 -13.18 -18.90
CA LEU A 244 -4.03 -14.37 -18.73
C LEU A 244 -4.11 -14.95 -17.32
N THR A 245 -4.28 -14.09 -16.32
CA THR A 245 -4.36 -14.50 -14.90
C THR A 245 -5.61 -15.37 -14.70
N SER A 246 -6.76 -14.96 -15.27
CA SER A 246 -7.99 -15.75 -15.25
C SER A 246 -7.87 -17.06 -16.03
N MET A 247 -7.03 -17.12 -17.07
CA MET A 247 -6.78 -18.36 -17.83
C MET A 247 -5.95 -19.38 -17.05
N VAL A 248 -5.03 -18.92 -16.20
CA VAL A 248 -4.22 -19.77 -15.30
C VAL A 248 -5.04 -20.21 -14.10
N ALA A 249 -5.91 -19.34 -13.57
CA ALA A 249 -6.75 -19.63 -12.43
C ALA A 249 -7.70 -20.81 -12.75
N GLY A 250 -7.67 -21.85 -11.90
CA GLY A 250 -8.47 -23.07 -12.06
C GLY A 250 -7.97 -24.07 -13.12
N ALA A 251 -6.79 -23.87 -13.69
CA ALA A 251 -6.10 -24.92 -14.44
C ALA A 251 -5.39 -25.86 -13.45
N LYS A 252 -5.83 -27.11 -13.33
CA LYS A 252 -5.20 -28.09 -12.44
C LYS A 252 -3.90 -28.65 -13.02
N TYR A 253 -3.78 -28.66 -14.33
CA TYR A 253 -2.65 -29.20 -15.07
C TYR A 253 -2.17 -28.21 -16.13
N ARG A 254 -0.89 -28.24 -16.44
CA ARG A 254 -0.25 -27.43 -17.50
C ARG A 254 -0.99 -27.53 -18.84
N GLY A 255 -1.44 -28.72 -19.21
CA GLY A 255 -2.17 -28.98 -20.46
C GLY A 255 -3.49 -28.21 -20.58
N ASP A 256 -4.17 -27.95 -19.46
CA ASP A 256 -5.46 -27.25 -19.46
C ASP A 256 -5.26 -25.78 -19.91
N PHE A 257 -4.19 -25.13 -19.46
CA PHE A 257 -3.86 -23.75 -19.85
C PHE A 257 -3.42 -23.67 -21.32
N GLU A 258 -2.56 -24.60 -21.76
CA GLU A 258 -2.14 -24.70 -23.16
C GLU A 258 -3.35 -24.92 -24.10
N GLU A 259 -4.29 -25.75 -23.71
CA GLU A 259 -5.53 -26.01 -24.47
C GLU A 259 -6.42 -24.76 -24.51
N ARG A 260 -6.58 -24.03 -23.40
CA ARG A 260 -7.36 -22.78 -23.35
C ARG A 260 -6.77 -21.72 -24.29
N ILE A 261 -5.46 -21.49 -24.25
CA ILE A 261 -4.77 -20.55 -25.16
C ILE A 261 -4.93 -21.01 -26.60
N LYS A 262 -4.74 -22.29 -26.89
CA LYS A 262 -4.88 -22.82 -28.25
C LYS A 262 -6.30 -22.64 -28.79
N ASN A 263 -7.31 -22.88 -27.97
CA ASN A 263 -8.70 -22.68 -28.33
C ASN A 263 -9.02 -21.21 -28.59
N MET A 264 -8.57 -20.29 -27.70
CA MET A 264 -8.71 -18.85 -27.86
C MET A 264 -8.06 -18.34 -29.16
N ILE A 265 -6.82 -18.76 -29.44
CA ILE A 265 -6.09 -18.39 -30.65
C ILE A 265 -6.78 -18.91 -31.91
N ASN A 266 -7.28 -20.16 -31.87
CA ASN A 266 -8.02 -20.75 -32.99
C ASN A 266 -9.36 -20.03 -33.24
N GLU A 267 -10.04 -19.59 -32.19
CA GLU A 267 -11.27 -18.79 -32.30
C GLU A 267 -10.98 -17.41 -32.92
N ALA A 268 -9.92 -16.75 -32.48
CA ALA A 268 -9.46 -15.47 -33.05
C ALA A 268 -9.07 -15.64 -34.54
N GLY A 269 -8.37 -16.73 -34.87
CA GLY A 269 -7.96 -17.02 -36.26
C GLY A 269 -9.13 -17.29 -37.22
N LYS A 270 -10.24 -17.86 -36.72
CA LYS A 270 -11.46 -18.07 -37.52
C LYS A 270 -12.18 -16.76 -37.84
N ASN A 271 -12.09 -15.77 -36.98
CA ASN A 271 -12.76 -14.48 -37.13
C ASN A 271 -11.75 -13.34 -37.35
N LYS A 272 -11.48 -13.03 -38.62
CA LYS A 272 -10.52 -11.95 -38.99
C LYS A 272 -10.92 -10.54 -38.53
N SER A 273 -12.10 -10.36 -37.97
CA SER A 273 -12.54 -9.10 -37.39
C SER A 273 -12.05 -8.90 -35.95
N ILE A 274 -11.38 -9.88 -35.33
CA ILE A 274 -10.88 -9.84 -33.98
C ILE A 274 -9.42 -9.42 -33.97
N ILE A 275 -9.09 -8.46 -33.10
CA ILE A 275 -7.73 -8.10 -32.71
C ILE A 275 -7.58 -8.48 -31.25
N LEU A 276 -6.61 -9.32 -30.93
CA LEU A 276 -6.29 -9.67 -29.54
C LEU A 276 -5.41 -8.59 -28.94
N PHE A 277 -5.71 -8.19 -27.71
CA PHE A 277 -4.81 -7.40 -26.90
C PHE A 277 -4.34 -8.22 -25.71
N ILE A 278 -3.03 -8.31 -25.52
CA ILE A 278 -2.40 -9.02 -24.41
C ILE A 278 -1.51 -8.04 -23.68
N ASP A 279 -1.95 -7.67 -22.50
CA ASP A 279 -1.10 -6.92 -21.58
C ASP A 279 -0.07 -7.86 -20.94
N GLU A 280 1.09 -7.35 -20.60
CA GLU A 280 2.22 -8.14 -20.08
C GLU A 280 2.53 -9.37 -20.96
N ILE A 281 2.65 -9.19 -22.28
CA ILE A 281 2.84 -10.29 -23.25
C ILE A 281 4.05 -11.17 -22.92
N HIS A 282 5.03 -10.64 -22.17
CA HIS A 282 6.19 -11.37 -21.69
C HIS A 282 5.83 -12.57 -20.82
N THR A 283 4.67 -12.56 -20.15
CA THR A 283 4.19 -13.67 -19.31
C THR A 283 3.89 -14.92 -20.14
N ILE A 284 3.50 -14.77 -21.41
CA ILE A 284 3.28 -15.87 -22.32
C ILE A 284 4.62 -16.39 -22.90
N VAL A 285 5.56 -15.50 -23.13
CA VAL A 285 6.83 -15.79 -23.81
C VAL A 285 7.92 -16.23 -22.84
N GLY A 286 7.91 -15.69 -21.61
CA GLY A 286 8.96 -15.88 -20.62
C GLY A 286 8.77 -17.04 -19.65
N ALA A 287 7.63 -17.67 -19.65
CA ALA A 287 7.30 -18.74 -18.70
C ALA A 287 8.11 -20.04 -18.92
N GLY A 288 9.00 -20.12 -19.95
CA GLY A 288 9.75 -21.31 -20.31
C GLY A 288 11.16 -21.48 -19.67
N SER A 289 11.66 -20.51 -18.87
CA SER A 289 13.05 -20.56 -18.38
C SER A 289 13.24 -21.25 -17.02
N ALA A 290 12.17 -21.56 -16.28
CA ALA A 290 12.23 -22.37 -15.06
C ALA A 290 11.79 -23.81 -15.36
N GLU A 291 12.42 -24.82 -14.77
CA GLU A 291 11.99 -26.23 -14.90
C GLU A 291 10.52 -26.37 -14.54
N GLY A 292 9.66 -26.56 -15.56
CA GLY A 292 8.20 -26.68 -15.41
C GLY A 292 7.37 -25.48 -15.87
N ALA A 293 7.99 -24.42 -16.38
CA ALA A 293 7.29 -23.22 -16.84
C ALA A 293 6.63 -23.40 -18.25
N ILE A 294 5.55 -22.66 -18.48
CA ILE A 294 4.63 -22.79 -19.61
C ILE A 294 5.23 -22.08 -20.84
N ASP A 295 5.55 -22.79 -21.91
CA ASP A 295 6.01 -22.17 -23.18
C ASP A 295 4.82 -22.00 -24.16
N ALA A 296 3.93 -21.06 -23.83
CA ALA A 296 2.82 -20.72 -24.72
C ALA A 296 3.28 -19.95 -25.98
N ALA A 297 4.52 -19.48 -26.01
CA ALA A 297 5.11 -18.88 -27.22
C ALA A 297 5.11 -19.82 -28.41
N ASN A 298 5.33 -21.11 -28.18
CA ASN A 298 5.32 -22.12 -29.26
C ASN A 298 3.93 -22.31 -29.90
N ILE A 299 2.87 -21.96 -29.19
CA ILE A 299 1.50 -21.97 -29.73
C ILE A 299 1.23 -20.72 -30.57
N LEU A 300 1.75 -19.56 -30.13
CA LEU A 300 1.57 -18.28 -30.82
C LEU A 300 2.41 -18.16 -32.10
N LYS A 301 3.65 -18.65 -32.10
CA LYS A 301 4.61 -18.51 -33.22
C LYS A 301 4.05 -18.97 -34.58
N PRO A 302 3.42 -20.14 -34.73
CA PRO A 302 2.86 -20.60 -36.00
C PRO A 302 1.73 -19.69 -36.52
N GLN A 303 0.84 -19.27 -35.66
CA GLN A 303 -0.33 -18.44 -36.01
C GLN A 303 0.06 -17.01 -36.43
N LEU A 304 1.01 -16.40 -35.69
CA LEU A 304 1.60 -15.12 -36.06
C LEU A 304 2.40 -15.22 -37.38
N SER A 305 3.05 -16.36 -37.64
CA SER A 305 3.83 -16.58 -38.85
C SER A 305 2.97 -16.63 -40.10
N ARG A 306 1.77 -17.17 -40.02
CA ARG A 306 0.81 -17.26 -41.13
C ARG A 306 -0.06 -16.02 -41.24
N SER A 307 0.07 -15.04 -40.36
CA SER A 307 -0.80 -13.85 -40.28
C SER A 307 -2.26 -14.21 -40.15
N GLU A 308 -2.56 -15.30 -39.45
CA GLU A 308 -3.92 -15.78 -39.22
C GLU A 308 -4.62 -14.97 -38.14
N ILE A 309 -3.83 -14.39 -37.20
CA ILE A 309 -4.31 -13.53 -36.12
C ILE A 309 -3.62 -12.17 -36.16
N GLN A 310 -4.31 -11.15 -35.65
CA GLN A 310 -3.74 -9.85 -35.31
C GLN A 310 -3.69 -9.69 -33.81
N LEU A 311 -2.52 -9.27 -33.30
CA LEU A 311 -2.24 -9.17 -31.88
C LEU A 311 -1.54 -7.85 -31.55
N ILE A 312 -2.01 -7.19 -30.51
CA ILE A 312 -1.36 -6.06 -29.85
C ILE A 312 -0.77 -6.59 -28.54
N GLY A 313 0.53 -6.46 -28.35
CA GLY A 313 1.18 -6.76 -27.08
C GLY A 313 1.54 -5.48 -26.32
N ALA A 314 1.60 -5.54 -25.00
CA ALA A 314 2.18 -4.50 -24.16
C ALA A 314 3.19 -5.12 -23.20
N THR A 315 4.33 -4.44 -22.95
CA THR A 315 5.39 -4.91 -22.04
C THR A 315 6.31 -3.77 -21.64
N THR A 316 7.25 -4.02 -20.72
CA THR A 316 8.31 -3.07 -20.36
C THR A 316 9.53 -3.21 -21.28
N PHE A 317 10.46 -2.23 -21.24
CA PHE A 317 11.71 -2.29 -22.00
C PHE A 317 12.56 -3.50 -21.62
N ALA A 318 12.74 -3.75 -20.33
CA ALA A 318 13.54 -4.84 -19.82
C ALA A 318 13.00 -6.21 -20.25
N GLU A 319 11.70 -6.40 -20.19
CA GLU A 319 11.02 -7.64 -20.56
C GLU A 319 11.01 -7.85 -22.07
N TYR A 320 10.82 -6.79 -22.86
CA TYR A 320 10.92 -6.87 -24.31
C TYR A 320 12.29 -7.38 -24.76
N HIS A 321 13.37 -6.77 -24.22
CA HIS A 321 14.75 -7.21 -24.49
C HIS A 321 15.03 -8.65 -24.04
N LYS A 322 14.51 -9.01 -22.85
CA LYS A 322 14.77 -10.34 -22.26
C LYS A 322 14.06 -11.47 -23.00
N TYR A 323 12.82 -11.25 -23.44
CA TYR A 323 11.93 -12.33 -23.90
C TYR A 323 11.54 -12.25 -25.38
N ILE A 324 11.37 -11.07 -25.97
CA ILE A 324 10.87 -10.94 -27.35
C ILE A 324 12.02 -10.71 -28.33
N GLU A 325 12.94 -9.83 -28.04
CA GLU A 325 14.04 -9.49 -28.94
C GLU A 325 15.05 -10.63 -29.11
N LYS A 326 15.26 -11.44 -28.06
CA LYS A 326 16.11 -12.63 -28.12
C LYS A 326 15.52 -13.77 -28.97
N ASP A 327 14.23 -13.74 -29.21
CA ASP A 327 13.54 -14.74 -30.05
C ASP A 327 13.37 -14.23 -31.49
N ALA A 328 14.24 -14.65 -32.38
CA ALA A 328 14.24 -14.21 -33.76
C ALA A 328 12.91 -14.48 -34.53
N ALA A 329 12.08 -15.42 -34.07
CA ALA A 329 10.79 -15.70 -34.68
C ALA A 329 9.74 -14.65 -34.27
N LEU A 330 9.75 -14.22 -33.01
CA LEU A 330 8.85 -13.18 -32.48
C LEU A 330 9.29 -11.79 -32.93
N GLU A 331 10.57 -11.45 -32.87
CA GLU A 331 11.14 -10.17 -33.31
C GLU A 331 10.74 -9.83 -34.75
N ARG A 332 10.74 -10.82 -35.64
CA ARG A 332 10.34 -10.63 -37.05
C ARG A 332 8.84 -10.43 -37.24
N ARG A 333 8.01 -10.68 -36.21
CA ARG A 333 6.54 -10.61 -36.26
C ARG A 333 5.98 -9.42 -35.51
N PHE A 334 6.63 -9.02 -34.45
CA PHE A 334 6.26 -7.81 -33.73
C PHE A 334 6.95 -6.55 -34.28
N GLN A 335 6.21 -5.45 -34.21
CA GLN A 335 6.76 -4.13 -34.47
C GLN A 335 6.76 -3.35 -33.16
N ALA A 336 7.92 -3.03 -32.67
CA ALA A 336 8.10 -2.22 -31.47
C ALA A 336 7.51 -0.81 -31.67
N LEU A 337 6.71 -0.38 -30.70
CA LEU A 337 6.18 0.97 -30.58
C LEU A 337 6.48 1.47 -29.17
N THR A 338 7.50 2.32 -29.07
CA THR A 338 7.89 2.93 -27.79
C THR A 338 6.85 3.93 -27.33
N ILE A 339 6.46 3.81 -26.09
CA ILE A 339 5.56 4.72 -25.37
C ILE A 339 6.37 5.40 -24.27
N GLU A 340 6.60 6.67 -24.47
CA GLU A 340 7.35 7.50 -23.53
C GLU A 340 6.44 8.00 -22.40
N GLU A 341 7.04 8.33 -21.25
CA GLU A 341 6.35 9.01 -20.16
C GLU A 341 5.76 10.34 -20.65
N PRO A 342 4.49 10.67 -20.36
CA PRO A 342 3.92 11.96 -20.75
C PRO A 342 4.61 13.09 -19.99
N THR A 343 4.72 14.24 -20.65
CA THR A 343 5.23 15.45 -20.01
C THR A 343 4.29 15.93 -18.91
N ARG A 344 4.82 16.80 -18.03
CA ARG A 344 4.04 17.43 -16.97
C ARG A 344 2.75 18.10 -17.49
N GLU A 345 2.85 18.83 -18.60
CA GLU A 345 1.71 19.50 -19.22
C GLU A 345 0.68 18.51 -19.74
N GLN A 346 1.12 17.47 -20.44
CA GLN A 346 0.26 16.39 -20.90
C GLN A 346 -0.42 15.66 -19.74
N THR A 347 0.28 15.45 -18.63
CA THR A 347 -0.28 14.81 -17.44
C THR A 347 -1.39 15.66 -16.80
N ILE A 348 -1.20 16.98 -16.75
CA ILE A 348 -2.24 17.92 -16.28
C ILE A 348 -3.48 17.81 -17.16
N ASP A 349 -3.32 17.77 -18.50
CA ASP A 349 -4.44 17.63 -19.42
C ASP A 349 -5.15 16.28 -19.26
N ILE A 350 -4.41 15.19 -19.05
CA ILE A 350 -4.96 13.86 -18.77
C ILE A 350 -5.81 13.90 -17.49
N LEU A 351 -5.28 14.45 -16.39
CA LEU A 351 -6.02 14.55 -15.13
C LEU A 351 -7.27 15.42 -15.25
N LYS A 352 -7.20 16.54 -16.00
CA LYS A 352 -8.37 17.38 -16.27
C LYS A 352 -9.47 16.63 -17.02
N GLY A 353 -9.08 15.77 -17.95
CA GLY A 353 -10.07 15.00 -18.70
C GLY A 353 -10.64 13.81 -17.93
N LEU A 354 -9.88 13.24 -17.00
CA LEU A 354 -10.36 12.18 -16.11
C LEU A 354 -11.20 12.72 -14.94
N ARG A 355 -11.03 14.00 -14.59
CA ARG A 355 -11.72 14.67 -13.48
C ARG A 355 -13.21 14.34 -13.37
N PRO A 356 -14.05 14.47 -14.44
CA PRO A 356 -15.49 14.26 -14.31
C PRO A 356 -15.85 12.85 -13.82
N LYS A 357 -15.07 11.83 -14.22
CA LYS A 357 -15.31 10.46 -13.82
C LYS A 357 -14.93 10.20 -12.37
N TYR A 358 -13.80 10.77 -11.90
CA TYR A 358 -13.39 10.68 -10.51
C TYR A 358 -14.33 11.47 -9.59
N GLU A 359 -14.78 12.65 -10.02
CA GLU A 359 -15.78 13.45 -9.30
C GLU A 359 -17.11 12.71 -9.16
N GLU A 360 -17.57 12.02 -10.22
CA GLU A 360 -18.79 11.20 -10.20
C GLU A 360 -18.62 9.98 -9.29
N HIS A 361 -17.48 9.27 -9.37
CA HIS A 361 -17.21 8.06 -8.61
C HIS A 361 -17.14 8.33 -7.10
N HIS A 362 -16.41 9.37 -6.69
CA HIS A 362 -16.19 9.69 -5.28
C HIS A 362 -17.17 10.72 -4.72
N SER A 363 -18.06 11.29 -5.56
CA SER A 363 -19.00 12.35 -5.16
C SER A 363 -18.32 13.58 -4.53
N VAL A 364 -17.14 13.97 -5.04
CA VAL A 364 -16.34 15.12 -4.61
C VAL A 364 -16.02 16.02 -5.80
N LYS A 365 -15.60 17.27 -5.56
CA LYS A 365 -15.07 18.16 -6.61
C LYS A 365 -13.56 18.24 -6.53
N ILE A 366 -12.87 18.21 -7.67
CA ILE A 366 -11.43 18.31 -7.76
C ILE A 366 -11.06 19.70 -8.24
N THR A 367 -10.29 20.45 -7.44
CA THR A 367 -9.83 21.79 -7.83
C THR A 367 -8.66 21.73 -8.82
N ASP A 368 -8.50 22.77 -9.63
CA ASP A 368 -7.32 22.87 -10.51
C ASP A 368 -6.01 22.93 -9.72
N GLY A 369 -6.05 23.53 -8.52
CA GLY A 369 -4.93 23.53 -7.58
C GLY A 369 -4.51 22.14 -7.15
N ALA A 370 -5.46 21.24 -6.87
CA ALA A 370 -5.18 19.86 -6.52
C ALA A 370 -4.48 19.10 -7.66
N ILE A 371 -4.95 19.27 -8.90
CA ILE A 371 -4.34 18.66 -10.09
C ILE A 371 -2.90 19.14 -10.27
N LEU A 372 -2.67 20.45 -10.19
CA LEU A 372 -1.34 21.04 -10.31
C LEU A 372 -0.41 20.56 -9.20
N SER A 373 -0.91 20.50 -7.96
CA SER A 373 -0.15 20.00 -6.82
C SER A 373 0.16 18.50 -6.97
N ALA A 374 -0.80 17.68 -7.41
CA ALA A 374 -0.59 16.24 -7.62
C ALA A 374 0.53 15.99 -8.65
N VAL A 375 0.54 16.72 -9.78
CA VAL A 375 1.58 16.56 -10.79
C VAL A 375 2.94 17.07 -10.28
N ASN A 376 2.98 18.28 -9.70
CA ASN A 376 4.23 18.88 -9.25
C ASN A 376 4.89 18.11 -8.10
N LEU A 377 4.08 17.70 -7.14
CA LEU A 377 4.58 17.01 -5.97
C LEU A 377 4.92 15.55 -6.27
N SER A 378 4.14 14.86 -7.12
CA SER A 378 4.50 13.50 -7.54
C SER A 378 5.78 13.46 -8.40
N GLU A 379 6.00 14.46 -9.26
CA GLU A 379 7.25 14.59 -10.00
C GLU A 379 8.45 14.73 -9.06
N LYS A 380 8.29 15.55 -8.02
CA LYS A 380 9.34 15.88 -7.07
C LYS A 380 9.60 14.76 -6.06
N TYR A 381 8.54 14.13 -5.53
CA TYR A 381 8.64 13.24 -4.37
C TYR A 381 8.50 11.76 -4.69
N ILE A 382 7.88 11.38 -5.83
CA ILE A 382 7.67 9.99 -6.23
C ILE A 382 8.50 9.70 -7.49
N GLN A 383 9.66 9.05 -7.29
CA GLN A 383 10.62 8.75 -8.37
C GLN A 383 10.60 7.29 -8.85
N ASP A 384 9.93 6.41 -8.11
CA ASP A 384 9.83 4.98 -8.39
C ASP A 384 8.69 4.62 -9.35
N ARG A 385 7.83 5.61 -9.71
CA ARG A 385 6.68 5.48 -10.60
C ARG A 385 6.70 6.54 -11.69
N PHE A 386 5.98 6.27 -12.77
CA PHE A 386 5.92 7.12 -13.96
C PHE A 386 4.57 7.83 -14.10
N PHE A 387 4.57 8.96 -14.81
CA PHE A 387 3.34 9.62 -15.23
C PHE A 387 2.60 8.81 -16.31
N PRO A 388 1.26 8.88 -16.37
CA PRO A 388 0.36 9.66 -15.50
C PRO A 388 -0.03 8.93 -14.21
N ASP A 389 0.29 7.64 -14.06
CA ASP A 389 -0.19 6.74 -13.02
C ASP A 389 0.03 7.28 -11.60
N LYS A 390 1.26 7.72 -11.28
CA LYS A 390 1.59 8.30 -9.97
C LYS A 390 0.75 9.53 -9.60
N ALA A 391 0.36 10.33 -10.56
CA ALA A 391 -0.46 11.52 -10.31
C ALA A 391 -1.96 11.17 -10.22
N ILE A 392 -2.40 10.16 -10.96
CA ILE A 392 -3.75 9.59 -10.89
C ILE A 392 -3.98 8.96 -9.52
N ASP A 393 -3.05 8.11 -9.05
CA ASP A 393 -3.14 7.46 -7.75
C ASP A 393 -3.31 8.47 -6.61
N ILE A 394 -2.55 9.56 -6.62
CA ILE A 394 -2.64 10.62 -5.60
C ILE A 394 -4.02 11.28 -5.61
N ILE A 395 -4.55 11.61 -6.80
CA ILE A 395 -5.88 12.22 -6.91
C ILE A 395 -6.96 11.25 -6.46
N ASP A 396 -6.86 9.97 -6.83
CA ASP A 396 -7.81 8.93 -6.44
C ASP A 396 -7.84 8.76 -4.91
N GLU A 397 -6.66 8.66 -4.28
CA GLU A 397 -6.53 8.53 -2.84
C GLU A 397 -7.01 9.78 -2.10
N ALA A 398 -6.71 10.99 -2.61
CA ALA A 398 -7.21 12.24 -2.05
C ALA A 398 -8.74 12.33 -2.12
N CYS A 399 -9.34 11.90 -3.24
CA CYS A 399 -10.79 11.83 -3.40
C CYS A 399 -11.42 10.81 -2.46
N ALA A 400 -10.81 9.63 -2.31
CA ALA A 400 -11.27 8.59 -1.40
C ALA A 400 -11.23 9.07 0.06
N LYS A 401 -10.14 9.71 0.50
CA LYS A 401 -10.01 10.30 1.83
C LYS A 401 -11.06 11.38 2.08
N ALA A 402 -11.26 12.26 1.11
CA ALA A 402 -12.30 13.29 1.19
C ALA A 402 -13.71 12.69 1.33
N ASN A 403 -14.02 11.61 0.61
CA ASN A 403 -15.29 10.90 0.71
C ASN A 403 -15.45 10.19 2.07
N MET A 404 -14.43 9.47 2.55
CA MET A 404 -14.46 8.79 3.86
C MET A 404 -14.75 9.75 5.01
N SER A 405 -14.22 10.96 4.96
CA SER A 405 -14.49 11.99 5.98
C SER A 405 -15.94 12.50 5.97
N GLN A 406 -16.73 12.27 4.91
CA GLN A 406 -18.18 12.52 4.88
C GLN A 406 -18.94 11.40 5.61
N HIS A 407 -18.53 10.14 5.47
CA HIS A 407 -19.22 9.01 6.11
C HIS A 407 -18.97 8.91 7.62
N SER A 408 -17.93 9.53 8.15
CA SER A 408 -17.75 9.64 9.61
C SER A 408 -18.89 10.43 10.27
N ASN A 409 -19.42 11.44 9.59
CA ASN A 409 -20.57 12.21 10.09
C ASN A 409 -21.88 11.41 10.07
N GLU A 410 -22.08 10.50 9.09
CA GLU A 410 -23.25 9.61 9.07
C GLU A 410 -23.26 8.61 10.23
N SER A 411 -22.10 8.13 10.64
CA SER A 411 -21.99 7.24 11.80
C SER A 411 -22.30 7.96 13.13
N GLU A 412 -21.94 9.24 13.25
CA GLU A 412 -22.31 10.06 14.40
C GLU A 412 -23.80 10.40 14.43
N ILE A 413 -24.41 10.65 13.27
CA ILE A 413 -25.86 10.87 13.16
C ILE A 413 -26.63 9.60 13.56
N THR A 414 -26.21 8.43 13.07
CA THR A 414 -26.83 7.15 13.46
C THR A 414 -26.68 6.86 14.96
N TYR A 415 -25.55 7.19 15.56
CA TYR A 415 -25.35 7.10 17.02
C TYR A 415 -26.27 8.05 17.80
N ILE A 416 -26.43 9.31 17.33
CA ILE A 416 -27.34 10.28 17.95
C ILE A 416 -28.80 9.80 17.83
N ASP A 417 -29.19 9.24 16.68
CA ASP A 417 -30.54 8.68 16.48
C ASP A 417 -30.83 7.50 17.41
N GLU A 418 -29.86 6.65 17.64
CA GLU A 418 -30.02 5.55 18.57
C GLU A 418 -30.12 6.03 20.03
N LYS A 419 -29.39 7.11 20.36
CA LYS A 419 -29.50 7.75 21.70
C LYS A 419 -30.83 8.43 21.89
N ILE A 420 -31.39 9.10 20.90
CA ILE A 420 -32.73 9.69 20.95
C ILE A 420 -33.76 8.60 21.18
N ARG A 421 -33.71 7.49 20.44
CA ARG A 421 -34.64 6.37 20.59
C ARG A 421 -34.58 5.74 22.01
N GLN A 422 -33.35 5.52 22.52
CA GLN A 422 -33.18 5.00 23.87
C GLN A 422 -33.78 5.94 24.93
N THR A 423 -33.52 7.24 24.80
CA THR A 423 -34.06 8.26 25.74
C THR A 423 -35.55 8.39 25.63
N GLU A 424 -36.18 8.23 24.46
CA GLU A 424 -37.63 8.19 24.28
C GLU A 424 -38.25 6.94 24.92
N GLU A 425 -37.62 5.77 24.79
CA GLU A 425 -38.08 4.54 25.45
C GLU A 425 -38.03 4.64 26.98
N GLU A 426 -36.91 5.17 27.52
CA GLU A 426 -36.75 5.41 28.97
C GLU A 426 -37.73 6.45 29.50
N LYS A 427 -37.97 7.55 28.76
CA LYS A 427 -38.97 8.58 29.10
C LYS A 427 -40.36 7.97 29.15
N THR A 428 -40.71 7.14 28.18
CA THR A 428 -42.02 6.46 28.14
C THR A 428 -42.20 5.49 29.32
N ALA A 429 -41.15 4.80 29.72
CA ALA A 429 -41.11 3.91 30.88
C ALA A 429 -41.25 4.72 32.19
N ALA A 430 -40.58 5.87 32.33
CA ALA A 430 -40.66 6.75 33.47
C ALA A 430 -42.06 7.36 33.62
N VAL A 431 -42.74 7.73 32.54
CA VAL A 431 -44.14 8.19 32.56
C VAL A 431 -45.09 7.08 32.99
N LYS A 432 -44.92 5.85 32.50
CA LYS A 432 -45.73 4.69 32.91
C LYS A 432 -45.54 4.33 34.37
N SER A 433 -44.35 4.55 34.95
CA SER A 433 -44.08 4.35 36.39
C SER A 433 -44.42 5.56 37.25
N GLN A 434 -45.08 6.60 36.72
CA GLN A 434 -45.48 7.86 37.38
C GLN A 434 -44.29 8.65 38.00
N ASN A 435 -43.05 8.40 37.52
CA ASN A 435 -41.86 9.14 37.94
C ASN A 435 -41.66 10.37 37.07
N TYR A 436 -42.43 11.44 37.33
CA TYR A 436 -42.42 12.64 36.48
C TYR A 436 -41.13 13.47 36.59
N SER A 437 -40.38 13.38 37.69
CA SER A 437 -39.07 14.07 37.80
C SER A 437 -38.04 13.48 36.84
N LEU A 438 -37.94 12.16 36.78
CA LEU A 438 -37.09 11.47 35.84
C LEU A 438 -37.52 11.70 34.37
N ALA A 439 -38.82 11.74 34.13
CA ALA A 439 -39.33 12.00 32.76
C ALA A 439 -39.00 13.41 32.25
N LEU A 440 -38.91 14.42 33.16
CA LEU A 440 -38.47 15.77 32.83
C LEU A 440 -36.97 15.81 32.49
N GLU A 441 -36.13 15.17 33.30
CA GLU A 441 -34.67 15.07 32.99
C GLU A 441 -34.40 14.38 31.68
N LEU A 442 -35.11 13.30 31.36
CA LEU A 442 -34.98 12.57 30.10
C LEU A 442 -35.45 13.40 28.90
N ARG A 443 -36.51 14.22 29.07
CA ARG A 443 -36.95 15.16 28.05
C ARG A 443 -35.90 16.23 27.76
N ASP A 444 -35.25 16.75 28.78
CA ASP A 444 -34.19 17.76 28.58
C ASP A 444 -32.99 17.16 27.83
N LYS A 445 -32.62 15.91 28.14
CA LYS A 445 -31.58 15.16 27.40
C LYS A 445 -31.99 14.90 25.94
N GLU A 446 -33.23 14.49 25.69
CA GLU A 446 -33.78 14.30 24.34
C GLU A 446 -33.72 15.59 23.53
N LEU A 447 -34.09 16.73 24.11
CA LEU A 447 -33.99 18.04 23.47
C LEU A 447 -32.53 18.43 23.17
N GLU A 448 -31.61 18.05 24.04
CA GLU A 448 -30.17 18.27 23.80
C GLU A 448 -29.67 17.46 22.61
N TYR A 449 -30.04 16.18 22.51
CA TYR A 449 -29.69 15.33 21.36
C TYR A 449 -30.35 15.80 20.07
N LEU A 450 -31.60 16.25 20.10
CA LEU A 450 -32.31 16.85 18.97
C LEU A 450 -31.61 18.13 18.49
N LYS A 451 -31.20 19.02 19.41
CA LYS A 451 -30.41 20.21 19.07
C LYS A 451 -29.04 19.86 18.50
N LYS A 452 -28.38 18.79 18.99
CA LYS A 452 -27.16 18.29 18.38
C LYS A 452 -27.42 17.81 16.97
N LYS A 453 -28.47 17.02 16.75
CA LYS A 453 -28.87 16.53 15.42
C LYS A 453 -29.20 17.68 14.46
N GLU A 454 -29.95 18.68 14.91
CA GLU A 454 -30.26 19.87 14.11
C GLU A 454 -29.01 20.67 13.72
N ARG A 455 -28.02 20.79 14.61
CA ARG A 455 -26.73 21.42 14.28
C ARG A 455 -25.99 20.65 13.19
N PHE A 456 -26.00 19.32 13.21
CA PHE A 456 -25.46 18.50 12.15
C PHE A 456 -26.24 18.69 10.83
N PHE A 457 -27.56 18.73 10.85
CA PHE A 457 -28.39 18.98 9.67
C PHE A 457 -28.27 20.41 9.11
N HIS A 458 -28.04 21.41 9.94
CA HIS A 458 -27.80 22.78 9.47
C HIS A 458 -26.38 22.97 8.91
N SER A 459 -25.41 22.21 9.35
CA SER A 459 -24.10 22.14 8.71
C SER A 459 -24.12 21.34 7.39
N ASP A 460 -25.07 20.42 7.22
CA ASP A 460 -25.29 19.60 6.01
C ASP A 460 -26.24 20.24 4.96
N SER A 461 -27.02 21.26 5.34
CA SER A 461 -27.99 21.89 4.43
C SER A 461 -27.33 22.81 3.38
N GLU A 462 -26.08 23.21 3.55
CA GLU A 462 -25.14 23.47 2.49
C GLU A 462 -24.43 22.16 2.17
N ARG A 463 -24.99 21.31 1.32
CA ARG A 463 -24.26 20.24 0.64
C ARG A 463 -23.16 20.87 -0.21
N ASN A 464 -22.15 21.41 0.45
CA ASN A 464 -20.88 21.70 -0.14
C ASN A 464 -20.27 20.35 -0.49
N VAL A 465 -20.45 19.94 -1.75
CA VAL A 465 -19.66 18.86 -2.33
C VAL A 465 -18.22 19.16 -1.94
N LYS A 466 -17.65 18.32 -1.07
CA LYS A 466 -16.31 18.55 -0.54
C LYS A 466 -15.35 18.68 -1.71
N SER A 467 -14.56 19.71 -1.74
CA SER A 467 -13.60 19.94 -2.79
C SER A 467 -12.23 19.46 -2.33
N VAL A 468 -11.60 18.62 -3.14
CA VAL A 468 -10.20 18.23 -2.97
C VAL A 468 -9.33 19.44 -3.35
N SER A 469 -8.54 19.91 -2.40
CA SER A 469 -7.65 21.06 -2.51
C SER A 469 -6.18 20.63 -2.62
N SER A 470 -5.29 21.60 -2.84
CA SER A 470 -3.85 21.35 -2.82
C SER A 470 -3.35 20.83 -1.46
N SER A 471 -3.95 21.27 -0.33
CA SER A 471 -3.58 20.79 1.00
C SER A 471 -3.93 19.32 1.23
N ASP A 472 -5.04 18.83 0.66
CA ASP A 472 -5.41 17.41 0.75
C ASP A 472 -4.40 16.53 -0.02
N VAL A 473 -3.95 17.00 -1.18
CA VAL A 473 -2.91 16.34 -1.97
C VAL A 473 -1.57 16.31 -1.22
N GLU A 474 -1.18 17.43 -0.59
CA GLU A 474 0.04 17.49 0.23
C GLU A 474 0.00 16.49 1.39
N GLU A 475 -1.16 16.33 2.03
CA GLU A 475 -1.36 15.39 3.13
C GLU A 475 -1.21 13.93 2.65
N ILE A 476 -1.79 13.58 1.49
CA ILE A 476 -1.64 12.24 0.90
C ILE A 476 -0.18 11.94 0.57
N ILE A 477 0.52 12.87 -0.06
CA ILE A 477 1.93 12.65 -0.40
C ILE A 477 2.78 12.54 0.87
N ASN A 478 2.43 13.29 1.93
CA ASN A 478 3.07 13.13 3.24
C ASN A 478 2.83 11.71 3.81
N GLU A 479 1.60 11.19 3.72
CA GLU A 479 1.30 9.82 4.16
C GLU A 479 2.03 8.76 3.33
N MET A 480 2.09 8.94 2.01
CA MET A 480 2.76 7.99 1.10
C MET A 480 4.28 7.99 1.24
N THR A 481 4.88 9.17 1.39
CA THR A 481 6.34 9.33 1.38
C THR A 481 6.96 9.43 2.77
N GLY A 482 6.16 9.72 3.80
CA GLY A 482 6.63 10.02 5.15
C GLY A 482 7.31 11.40 5.28
N ILE A 483 7.26 12.23 4.23
CA ILE A 483 7.93 13.54 4.21
C ILE A 483 6.90 14.62 4.59
N PRO A 484 7.07 15.37 5.68
CA PRO A 484 6.13 16.41 6.09
C PRO A 484 6.13 17.57 5.10
N ILE A 485 5.29 17.51 4.07
CA ILE A 485 5.21 18.50 2.98
C ILE A 485 4.61 19.82 3.47
N SER A 486 3.69 19.78 4.43
CA SER A 486 3.10 20.98 5.08
C SER A 486 4.11 21.85 5.84
N GLY A 487 5.37 21.37 6.03
CA GLY A 487 6.50 22.16 6.54
C GLY A 487 7.54 22.49 5.46
N LEU A 488 7.43 21.89 4.27
CA LEU A 488 8.42 21.97 3.17
C LEU A 488 8.08 23.00 2.08
N THR A 489 7.17 23.89 2.28
CA THR A 489 7.38 25.23 1.80
C THR A 489 8.57 25.79 2.62
N LEU A 490 9.73 25.17 2.33
CA LEU A 490 11.06 25.48 2.90
C LEU A 490 11.54 26.89 2.54
N THR A 491 10.63 27.82 2.36
CA THR A 491 10.95 29.22 2.26
C THR A 491 11.47 29.79 3.59
N HIS A 492 11.39 29.04 4.69
CA HIS A 492 11.95 29.47 5.98
C HIS A 492 12.33 28.28 6.88
N ILE A 493 13.37 27.49 6.53
CA ILE A 493 14.14 26.84 7.60
C ILE A 493 14.77 27.99 8.37
N ASP A 494 14.34 28.22 9.59
CA ASP A 494 15.04 29.18 10.44
C ASP A 494 16.42 28.59 10.80
N ALA A 495 17.44 29.11 10.11
CA ALA A 495 18.83 28.70 10.33
C ALA A 495 19.22 28.76 11.79
N LYS A 496 18.65 29.73 12.53
CA LYS A 496 18.90 29.89 13.97
C LYS A 496 18.24 28.80 14.78
N ALA A 497 17.03 28.39 14.40
CA ALA A 497 16.32 27.27 15.05
C ALA A 497 17.07 25.95 14.81
N LEU A 498 17.44 25.64 13.57
CA LEU A 498 18.18 24.44 13.22
C LEU A 498 19.54 24.38 13.93
N SER A 499 20.33 25.49 13.91
CA SER A 499 21.60 25.56 14.63
C SER A 499 21.41 25.31 16.13
N LYS A 500 20.37 25.91 16.73
CA LYS A 500 20.10 25.76 18.16
C LYS A 500 19.72 24.31 18.53
N GLU A 501 18.89 23.66 17.75
CA GLU A 501 18.50 22.27 18.01
C GLU A 501 19.68 21.30 17.82
N LEU A 502 20.48 21.48 16.76
CA LEU A 502 21.70 20.69 16.57
C LEU A 502 22.71 20.89 17.70
N LYS A 503 22.93 22.13 18.18
CA LYS A 503 23.84 22.43 19.30
C LYS A 503 23.36 21.88 20.64
N LYS A 504 22.04 21.62 20.81
CA LYS A 504 21.51 20.90 21.98
C LYS A 504 21.85 19.41 21.94
N LYS A 505 21.94 18.83 20.76
CA LYS A 505 22.23 17.38 20.57
C LYS A 505 23.72 17.09 20.51
N ILE A 506 24.53 18.02 19.95
CA ILE A 506 25.96 17.86 19.70
C ILE A 506 26.74 18.85 20.53
N TYR A 507 27.60 18.38 21.40
CA TYR A 507 28.36 19.21 22.35
C TYR A 507 29.79 19.49 21.89
N GLY A 508 30.24 20.74 22.01
CA GLY A 508 31.61 21.14 21.75
C GLY A 508 32.03 21.19 20.28
N GLN A 509 31.06 21.28 19.36
CA GLN A 509 31.27 21.36 17.90
C GLN A 509 30.50 22.53 17.28
N ASP A 510 30.39 23.65 18.00
CA ASP A 510 29.52 24.76 17.58
C ASP A 510 29.90 25.34 16.21
N GLU A 511 31.20 25.43 15.89
CA GLU A 511 31.70 25.94 14.60
C GLU A 511 31.37 24.96 13.47
N ALA A 512 31.49 23.65 13.70
CA ALA A 512 31.15 22.62 12.73
C ALA A 512 29.63 22.61 12.42
N VAL A 513 28.81 22.78 13.46
CA VAL A 513 27.37 22.91 13.33
C VAL A 513 26.99 24.16 12.54
N ASP A 514 27.56 25.31 12.86
CA ASP A 514 27.26 26.57 12.14
C ASP A 514 27.70 26.50 10.67
N SER A 515 28.86 25.91 10.37
CA SER A 515 29.35 25.69 9.00
C SER A 515 28.41 24.78 8.20
N LEU A 516 27.94 23.69 8.82
CA LEU A 516 26.98 22.77 8.20
C LEU A 516 25.64 23.47 7.92
N VAL A 517 25.08 24.13 8.90
CA VAL A 517 23.78 24.84 8.77
C VAL A 517 23.85 25.91 7.67
N MET A 518 24.92 26.68 7.60
CA MET A 518 25.12 27.68 6.53
C MET A 518 25.13 27.00 5.13
N SER A 519 25.78 25.86 5.00
CA SER A 519 25.84 25.12 3.74
C SER A 519 24.50 24.52 3.36
N VAL A 520 23.76 23.96 4.32
CA VAL A 520 22.41 23.45 4.14
C VAL A 520 21.46 24.58 3.72
N MET A 521 21.54 25.74 4.36
CA MET A 521 20.70 26.91 4.02
C MET A 521 20.97 27.40 2.60
N ARG A 522 22.22 27.44 2.18
CA ARG A 522 22.59 27.80 0.79
C ARG A 522 21.98 26.86 -0.22
N SER A 523 21.97 25.56 0.09
CA SER A 523 21.34 24.55 -0.75
C SER A 523 19.83 24.72 -0.86
N GLU A 524 19.16 25.00 0.25
CA GLU A 524 17.69 25.14 0.28
C GLU A 524 17.21 26.44 -0.37
N THR A 525 18.05 27.46 -0.52
CA THR A 525 17.69 28.67 -1.29
C THR A 525 17.57 28.45 -2.80
N GLY A 526 17.91 27.25 -3.29
CA GLY A 526 17.79 26.92 -4.71
C GLY A 526 18.83 27.55 -5.63
N ILE A 527 19.89 28.14 -5.07
CA ILE A 527 21.00 28.75 -5.84
C ILE A 527 21.93 27.66 -6.42
N ASN A 528 21.92 26.48 -5.82
CA ASN A 528 22.75 25.36 -6.24
C ASN A 528 22.24 24.77 -7.60
N ASN A 529 23.13 24.09 -8.34
CA ASN A 529 22.76 23.42 -9.58
C ASN A 529 21.70 22.33 -9.28
N PRO A 530 20.53 22.33 -9.93
CA PRO A 530 19.45 21.38 -9.67
C PRO A 530 19.80 19.93 -10.07
N ASP A 531 20.84 19.76 -10.89
CA ASP A 531 21.28 18.44 -11.33
C ASP A 531 22.22 17.75 -10.34
N LYS A 532 22.73 18.44 -9.35
CA LYS A 532 23.62 17.90 -8.30
C LYS A 532 22.87 17.52 -7.04
N PRO A 533 23.48 16.71 -6.14
CA PRO A 533 22.95 16.51 -4.79
C PRO A 533 22.73 17.83 -4.05
N LYS A 534 21.80 17.87 -3.10
CA LYS A 534 21.55 19.08 -2.30
C LYS A 534 22.79 19.60 -1.57
N GLY A 535 23.64 18.71 -1.10
CA GLY A 535 24.92 19.07 -0.52
C GLY A 535 25.82 17.86 -0.30
N VAL A 536 27.12 18.06 -0.51
CA VAL A 536 28.16 17.06 -0.32
C VAL A 536 29.15 17.56 0.73
N PHE A 537 29.19 16.87 1.88
CA PHE A 537 29.98 17.29 3.03
C PHE A 537 31.00 16.23 3.44
N LEU A 538 32.21 16.66 3.74
CA LEU A 538 33.23 15.81 4.32
C LEU A 538 33.49 16.21 5.77
N PHE A 539 33.16 15.33 6.72
CA PHE A 539 33.40 15.53 8.14
C PHE A 539 34.76 14.92 8.53
N VAL A 540 35.68 15.77 8.92
CA VAL A 540 37.07 15.38 9.22
C VAL A 540 37.36 15.59 10.70
N GLY A 541 37.96 14.61 11.37
CA GLY A 541 38.34 14.69 12.77
C GLY A 541 38.61 13.34 13.42
N ALA A 542 39.05 13.35 14.67
CA ALA A 542 39.33 12.13 15.42
C ALA A 542 38.10 11.21 15.58
N SER A 543 38.34 9.97 15.92
CA SER A 543 37.24 9.04 16.22
C SER A 543 36.50 9.49 17.50
N GLY A 544 35.16 9.36 17.49
CA GLY A 544 34.33 9.65 18.66
C GLY A 544 34.13 11.14 18.98
N VAL A 545 34.41 12.07 18.06
CA VAL A 545 34.18 13.53 18.28
C VAL A 545 32.77 13.99 17.93
N GLY A 546 31.92 13.11 17.39
CA GLY A 546 30.51 13.39 17.09
C GLY A 546 30.15 13.49 15.60
N LYS A 547 31.03 13.11 14.66
CA LYS A 547 30.79 13.18 13.21
C LYS A 547 29.51 12.43 12.79
N THR A 548 29.43 11.14 13.09
CA THR A 548 28.27 10.29 12.78
C THR A 548 27.01 10.75 13.51
N GLU A 549 27.17 11.28 14.73
CA GLU A 549 26.04 11.77 15.53
C GLU A 549 25.45 13.07 14.96
N LEU A 550 26.30 13.97 14.41
CA LEU A 550 25.85 15.16 13.72
C LEU A 550 25.06 14.82 12.43
N ALA A 551 25.49 13.82 11.68
CA ALA A 551 24.77 13.35 10.51
C ALA A 551 23.38 12.79 10.88
N LYS A 552 23.28 12.01 11.97
CA LYS A 552 22.00 11.53 12.50
C LYS A 552 21.09 12.67 12.95
N ALA A 553 21.63 13.60 13.73
CA ALA A 553 20.89 14.75 14.24
C ALA A 553 20.38 15.62 13.08
N LEU A 554 21.18 15.82 12.03
CA LEU A 554 20.77 16.54 10.83
C LEU A 554 19.61 15.84 10.12
N SER A 555 19.70 14.51 9.93
CA SER A 555 18.62 13.74 9.29
C SER A 555 17.31 13.83 10.08
N GLU A 556 17.36 13.72 11.41
CA GLU A 556 16.20 13.85 12.26
C GLU A 556 15.56 15.24 12.21
N GLU A 557 16.37 16.31 12.18
CA GLU A 557 15.87 17.68 12.13
C GLU A 557 15.35 18.09 10.76
N LEU A 558 15.96 17.59 9.67
CA LEU A 558 15.52 17.93 8.32
C LEU A 558 14.30 17.13 7.87
N PHE A 559 14.24 15.85 8.19
CA PHE A 559 13.23 14.94 7.63
C PHE A 559 12.27 14.38 8.67
N HIS A 560 12.47 14.63 9.96
CA HIS A 560 11.65 14.16 11.08
C HIS A 560 11.39 12.65 11.09
N ASP A 561 12.16 11.87 10.33
CA ASP A 561 12.11 10.41 10.27
C ASP A 561 13.50 9.80 10.43
N LYS A 562 13.62 8.83 11.34
CA LYS A 562 14.89 8.09 11.55
C LYS A 562 15.29 7.23 10.36
N LYS A 563 14.34 6.83 9.50
CA LYS A 563 14.60 6.04 8.29
C LYS A 563 15.23 6.87 7.18
N SER A 564 15.16 8.20 7.25
CA SER A 564 15.79 9.09 6.27
C SER A 564 17.33 9.15 6.38
N LEU A 565 17.93 8.46 7.35
CA LEU A 565 19.37 8.26 7.41
C LEU A 565 19.75 6.91 6.77
N ILE A 566 20.40 6.98 5.63
CA ILE A 566 20.97 5.81 4.94
C ILE A 566 22.46 5.74 5.25
N ARG A 567 22.89 4.73 6.00
CA ARG A 567 24.29 4.58 6.41
C ARG A 567 24.96 3.42 5.69
N PHE A 568 26.20 3.69 5.23
CA PHE A 568 27.13 2.70 4.72
C PHE A 568 28.46 2.83 5.46
N ASP A 569 29.00 1.74 5.95
CA ASP A 569 30.34 1.66 6.53
C ASP A 569 31.33 1.27 5.44
N MET A 570 32.21 2.19 5.10
CA MET A 570 33.15 1.98 3.98
C MET A 570 34.22 0.94 4.27
N SER A 571 34.34 0.49 5.52
CA SER A 571 35.19 -0.65 5.86
C SER A 571 34.75 -1.96 5.18
N GLU A 572 33.43 -2.08 4.90
CA GLU A 572 32.85 -3.23 4.18
C GLU A 572 33.12 -3.17 2.67
N PHE A 573 33.55 -2.02 2.16
CA PHE A 573 33.75 -1.73 0.74
C PHE A 573 35.21 -1.45 0.40
N SER A 574 36.12 -2.15 1.06
CA SER A 574 37.58 -2.04 0.87
C SER A 574 38.15 -2.89 -0.28
N GLU A 575 37.36 -3.81 -0.83
CA GLU A 575 37.75 -4.68 -1.94
C GLU A 575 37.22 -4.18 -3.28
N LYS A 576 37.95 -4.47 -4.40
CA LYS A 576 37.55 -4.04 -5.75
C LYS A 576 36.13 -4.49 -6.14
N ASN A 577 35.71 -5.67 -5.75
CA ASN A 577 34.39 -6.20 -6.07
C ASN A 577 33.25 -5.58 -5.26
N SER A 578 33.56 -4.73 -4.29
CA SER A 578 32.55 -4.10 -3.43
C SER A 578 31.63 -3.12 -4.15
N VAL A 579 32.05 -2.62 -5.32
CA VAL A 579 31.20 -1.78 -6.20
C VAL A 579 29.93 -2.52 -6.57
N THR A 580 29.99 -3.83 -6.85
CA THR A 580 28.81 -4.64 -7.20
C THR A 580 27.78 -4.72 -6.07
N MET A 581 28.20 -4.59 -4.82
CA MET A 581 27.26 -4.54 -3.68
C MET A 581 26.48 -3.22 -3.66
N LEU A 582 27.06 -2.13 -4.15
CA LEU A 582 26.41 -0.81 -4.18
C LEU A 582 25.48 -0.64 -5.38
N ILE A 583 25.88 -1.11 -6.57
CA ILE A 583 25.15 -0.90 -7.83
C ILE A 583 24.52 -2.18 -8.42
N GLY A 584 24.74 -3.35 -7.80
CA GLY A 584 24.24 -4.64 -8.27
C GLY A 584 25.25 -5.42 -9.10
N SER A 585 25.03 -6.72 -9.21
CA SER A 585 25.90 -7.63 -9.97
C SER A 585 25.74 -7.46 -11.49
N PRO A 586 26.80 -7.60 -12.30
CA PRO A 586 26.70 -7.56 -13.74
C PRO A 586 25.80 -8.69 -14.29
N PRO A 587 25.27 -8.55 -15.53
CA PRO A 587 24.46 -9.58 -16.16
C PRO A 587 25.21 -10.92 -16.23
N GLY A 588 24.55 -11.99 -15.80
CA GLY A 588 25.09 -13.36 -15.79
C GLY A 588 25.69 -13.84 -14.47
N TYR A 589 25.76 -12.98 -13.45
CA TYR A 589 26.16 -13.36 -12.09
C TYR A 589 24.94 -13.54 -11.18
N VAL A 590 25.12 -14.37 -10.13
CA VAL A 590 24.08 -14.58 -9.11
C VAL A 590 23.77 -13.25 -8.40
N GLY A 591 22.49 -12.92 -8.23
CA GLY A 591 22.06 -11.65 -7.62
C GLY A 591 21.85 -10.48 -8.60
N TYR A 592 21.96 -10.69 -9.92
CA TYR A 592 21.72 -9.64 -10.93
C TYR A 592 20.34 -8.99 -10.82
N GLU A 593 19.30 -9.75 -10.46
CA GLU A 593 17.91 -9.25 -10.39
C GLU A 593 17.64 -8.41 -9.12
N GLU A 594 18.49 -8.50 -8.10
CA GLU A 594 18.28 -7.85 -6.79
C GLU A 594 18.67 -6.36 -6.78
N GLY A 595 19.37 -5.87 -7.81
CA GLY A 595 19.85 -4.48 -7.85
C GLY A 595 20.93 -4.16 -6.82
N GLY A 596 21.39 -2.90 -6.76
CA GLY A 596 22.41 -2.46 -5.80
C GLY A 596 21.82 -1.94 -4.49
N SER A 597 22.49 -2.21 -3.39
CA SER A 597 22.02 -1.78 -2.06
C SER A 597 21.90 -0.25 -1.91
N LEU A 598 22.76 0.52 -2.58
CA LEU A 598 22.74 1.99 -2.56
C LEU A 598 21.62 2.54 -3.44
N THR A 599 21.53 2.06 -4.69
CA THR A 599 20.54 2.52 -5.67
C THR A 599 19.13 2.20 -5.22
N GLU A 600 18.89 1.02 -4.64
CA GLU A 600 17.59 0.61 -4.14
C GLU A 600 17.13 1.45 -2.93
N LYS A 601 18.03 1.69 -1.95
CA LYS A 601 17.71 2.50 -0.78
C LYS A 601 17.37 3.95 -1.16
N ILE A 602 18.11 4.56 -2.09
CA ILE A 602 17.87 5.92 -2.56
C ILE A 602 16.57 6.01 -3.36
N ARG A 603 16.24 5.03 -4.19
CA ARG A 603 14.97 5.01 -4.90
C ARG A 603 13.77 4.93 -3.95
N LYS A 604 13.90 4.19 -2.84
CA LYS A 604 12.87 4.11 -1.79
C LYS A 604 12.80 5.38 -0.93
N HIS A 605 13.94 6.02 -0.68
CA HIS A 605 14.05 7.20 0.18
C HIS A 605 14.88 8.30 -0.51
N PRO A 606 14.34 8.97 -1.53
CA PRO A 606 15.08 10.00 -2.29
C PRO A 606 15.40 11.25 -1.46
N TYR A 607 14.61 11.52 -0.41
CA TYR A 607 14.84 12.59 0.56
C TYR A 607 15.51 12.01 1.81
N SER A 608 16.84 11.97 1.80
CA SER A 608 17.61 11.31 2.86
C SER A 608 18.96 11.98 3.08
N VAL A 609 19.54 11.70 4.24
CA VAL A 609 20.96 11.92 4.49
C VAL A 609 21.69 10.60 4.23
N VAL A 610 22.55 10.57 3.23
CA VAL A 610 23.39 9.41 2.93
C VAL A 610 24.72 9.58 3.61
N LEU A 611 24.99 8.74 4.59
CA LEU A 611 26.21 8.77 5.38
C LEU A 611 27.16 7.65 4.93
N PHE A 612 28.30 8.03 4.39
CA PHE A 612 29.43 7.14 4.13
C PHE A 612 30.45 7.28 5.25
N ASP A 613 30.47 6.31 6.15
CA ASP A 613 31.34 6.34 7.33
C ASP A 613 32.72 5.77 6.98
N GLU A 614 33.81 6.41 7.44
CA GLU A 614 35.21 6.04 7.23
C GLU A 614 35.61 5.92 5.74
N ILE A 615 35.31 6.96 4.95
CA ILE A 615 35.47 7.00 3.49
C ILE A 615 36.91 6.68 3.02
N GLU A 616 37.92 6.96 3.83
CA GLU A 616 39.33 6.64 3.54
C GLU A 616 39.62 5.15 3.43
N LYS A 617 38.71 4.28 3.87
CA LYS A 617 38.84 2.82 3.75
C LYS A 617 38.26 2.26 2.46
N ALA A 618 37.48 3.04 1.73
CA ALA A 618 36.85 2.61 0.48
C ALA A 618 37.90 2.34 -0.61
N ASP A 619 37.62 1.34 -1.46
CA ASP A 619 38.43 1.11 -2.66
C ASP A 619 38.32 2.28 -3.64
N LYS A 620 39.33 2.46 -4.47
CA LYS A 620 39.38 3.53 -5.48
C LYS A 620 38.22 3.50 -6.48
N GLU A 621 37.75 2.30 -6.84
CA GLU A 621 36.60 2.16 -7.75
C GLU A 621 35.32 2.66 -7.12
N VAL A 622 35.15 2.46 -5.82
CA VAL A 622 34.02 3.02 -5.05
C VAL A 622 34.09 4.55 -4.99
N LEU A 623 35.30 5.12 -4.78
CA LEU A 623 35.49 6.58 -4.82
C LEU A 623 35.17 7.16 -6.19
N ASN A 624 35.48 6.46 -7.30
CA ASN A 624 35.12 6.89 -8.65
C ASN A 624 33.60 6.89 -8.87
N LEU A 625 32.88 5.95 -8.28
CA LEU A 625 31.42 5.91 -8.32
C LEU A 625 30.82 7.16 -7.65
N PHE A 626 31.40 7.61 -6.54
CA PHE A 626 30.95 8.82 -5.86
C PHE A 626 31.19 10.09 -6.69
N LEU A 627 32.22 10.14 -7.52
CA LEU A 627 32.43 11.25 -8.45
C LEU A 627 31.23 11.42 -9.39
N GLN A 628 30.70 10.31 -9.93
CA GLN A 628 29.51 10.35 -10.77
C GLN A 628 28.30 10.90 -10.01
N ILE A 629 28.08 10.43 -8.76
CA ILE A 629 26.96 10.92 -7.93
C ILE A 629 27.09 12.44 -7.68
N MET A 630 28.31 12.91 -7.39
CA MET A 630 28.56 14.34 -7.07
C MET A 630 28.42 15.25 -8.29
N ASP A 631 28.69 14.77 -9.50
CA ASP A 631 28.59 15.55 -10.73
C ASP A 631 27.20 15.56 -11.33
N ASP A 632 26.63 14.36 -11.55
CA ASP A 632 25.38 14.18 -12.29
C ASP A 632 24.16 14.03 -11.36
N GLY A 633 24.35 13.85 -10.05
CA GLY A 633 23.28 13.61 -9.11
C GLY A 633 22.48 12.35 -9.37
N ILE A 634 22.99 11.45 -10.21
CA ILE A 634 22.32 10.19 -10.58
C ILE A 634 23.32 9.03 -10.58
N LEU A 635 22.81 7.83 -10.31
CA LEU A 635 23.57 6.61 -10.40
C LEU A 635 22.74 5.53 -11.07
N THR A 636 23.30 4.86 -12.07
CA THR A 636 22.61 3.78 -12.77
C THR A 636 23.07 2.43 -12.20
N ASP A 637 22.11 1.57 -11.86
CA ASP A 637 22.41 0.22 -11.39
C ASP A 637 22.73 -0.74 -12.55
N SER A 638 23.19 -1.95 -12.22
CA SER A 638 23.50 -2.99 -13.19
C SER A 638 22.30 -3.43 -14.06
N CYS A 639 21.07 -3.20 -13.59
CA CYS A 639 19.84 -3.48 -14.33
C CYS A 639 19.42 -2.33 -15.26
N GLY A 640 20.18 -1.24 -15.33
CA GLY A 640 19.85 -0.05 -16.14
C GLY A 640 18.86 0.90 -15.47
N ARG A 641 18.52 0.68 -14.20
CA ARG A 641 17.61 1.57 -13.44
C ARG A 641 18.43 2.71 -12.84
N THR A 642 17.92 3.93 -12.95
CA THR A 642 18.57 5.13 -12.39
C THR A 642 18.05 5.42 -11.00
N ALA A 643 18.96 5.82 -10.09
CA ALA A 643 18.66 6.35 -8.77
C ALA A 643 19.11 7.81 -8.71
N SER A 644 18.22 8.71 -8.29
CA SER A 644 18.50 10.14 -8.22
C SER A 644 18.88 10.56 -6.81
N PHE A 645 20.03 11.22 -6.66
CA PHE A 645 20.55 11.80 -5.42
C PHE A 645 20.29 13.31 -5.31
N LYS A 646 19.60 13.90 -6.30
CA LYS A 646 19.35 15.35 -6.37
C LYS A 646 18.66 15.93 -5.15
N ASN A 647 17.91 15.12 -4.39
CA ASN A 647 17.21 15.50 -3.18
C ASN A 647 17.90 15.02 -1.90
N ALA A 648 19.04 14.35 -2.02
CA ALA A 648 19.78 13.79 -0.90
C ALA A 648 20.94 14.70 -0.45
N TYR A 649 21.23 14.66 0.85
CA TYR A 649 22.48 15.19 1.40
C TYR A 649 23.49 14.06 1.54
N ILE A 650 24.69 14.24 1.01
CA ILE A 650 25.77 13.27 1.10
C ILE A 650 26.73 13.73 2.18
N ILE A 651 26.94 12.89 3.18
CA ILE A 651 27.89 13.14 4.27
C ILE A 651 28.91 12.00 4.28
N MET A 652 30.15 12.36 4.17
CA MET A 652 31.29 11.44 4.27
C MET A 652 32.04 11.71 5.56
N THR A 653 32.44 10.70 6.33
CA THR A 653 33.28 10.91 7.51
C THR A 653 34.69 10.39 7.25
N SER A 654 35.69 11.05 7.78
CA SER A 654 37.08 10.62 7.71
C SER A 654 37.82 10.83 9.02
N ASN A 655 38.70 9.87 9.32
CA ASN A 655 39.67 9.93 10.43
C ASN A 655 41.11 10.15 9.95
N ALA A 656 41.32 10.35 8.66
CA ALA A 656 42.63 10.33 7.99
C ALA A 656 43.65 11.31 8.64
N ILE A 657 43.25 12.56 8.93
CA ILE A 657 44.13 13.57 9.47
C ILE A 657 44.57 13.28 10.91
N SER A 658 43.73 12.60 11.70
CA SER A 658 44.06 12.33 13.11
C SER A 658 45.19 11.29 13.25
N ASN A 659 45.41 10.46 12.24
CA ASN A 659 46.48 9.47 12.23
C ASN A 659 47.85 10.06 11.81
N SER A 660 47.84 11.08 10.95
CA SER A 660 49.11 11.74 10.51
C SER A 660 49.64 12.76 11.51
N LEU A 661 48.86 13.19 12.52
CA LEU A 661 49.36 14.00 13.65
C LEU A 661 50.24 13.20 14.62
N LYS A 662 50.31 11.86 14.48
CA LYS A 662 51.19 11.00 15.31
C LYS A 662 52.67 11.07 14.94
N ASP A 663 52.98 11.45 13.70
CA ASP A 663 54.38 11.41 13.19
C ASP A 663 55.09 12.77 13.22
N SER A 664 54.41 13.86 13.55
CA SER A 664 55.03 15.18 13.65
C SER A 664 55.04 15.71 15.08
N SER A 665 55.76 15.00 15.96
CA SER A 665 56.24 15.57 17.18
C SER A 665 57.51 16.34 16.86
N LEU A 666 57.45 17.64 16.63
CA LEU A 666 58.47 18.65 16.93
C LEU A 666 58.09 20.02 16.29
N GLY A 667 57.72 20.91 17.18
CA GLY A 667 58.12 22.30 17.10
C GLY A 667 57.51 23.22 16.05
N PHE A 668 56.80 24.24 16.55
CA PHE A 668 56.58 25.54 15.93
C PHE A 668 55.83 25.61 14.61
N LEU A 669 54.56 26.00 14.67
CA LEU A 669 54.03 27.18 13.99
C LEU A 669 52.49 27.23 14.19
N ARG A 670 52.04 28.15 15.01
CA ARG A 670 50.67 28.66 15.05
C ARG A 670 50.56 29.70 13.94
N GLU A 671 50.16 29.30 12.77
CA GLU A 671 49.54 30.17 11.74
C GLU A 671 49.31 29.32 10.49
N ASN A 672 48.02 29.25 10.01
CA ASN A 672 47.52 28.51 8.86
C ASN A 672 47.21 27.02 9.05
N SER A 673 46.39 26.68 10.07
CA SER A 673 45.96 25.30 10.32
C SER A 673 45.04 24.71 9.23
N GLU A 674 44.32 25.56 8.50
CA GLU A 674 43.37 25.06 7.44
C GLU A 674 44.09 24.66 6.15
N THR A 675 45.08 25.42 5.72
CA THR A 675 45.87 25.09 4.50
C THR A 675 46.68 23.82 4.66
N LEU A 676 47.33 23.63 5.83
CA LEU A 676 48.05 22.41 6.18
C LEU A 676 47.13 21.16 6.31
N ASN A 677 45.92 21.37 6.79
CA ASN A 677 44.95 20.27 6.87
C ASN A 677 44.40 19.86 5.49
N ASN A 678 44.23 20.81 4.58
CA ASN A 678 43.84 20.55 3.21
C ASN A 678 44.94 19.79 2.42
N GLU A 679 46.21 20.17 2.60
CA GLU A 679 47.34 19.46 1.98
C GLU A 679 47.42 18.00 2.42
N LYS A 680 47.12 17.69 3.68
CA LYS A 680 47.09 16.29 4.17
C LYS A 680 45.92 15.49 3.65
N LEU A 681 44.83 16.12 3.23
CA LEU A 681 43.70 15.40 2.60
C LEU A 681 44.08 14.87 1.22
N PHE A 682 44.98 15.55 0.49
CA PHE A 682 45.47 15.09 -0.81
C PHE A 682 46.32 13.84 -0.72
N ASP A 683 46.86 13.45 0.46
CA ASP A 683 47.53 12.17 0.65
C ASP A 683 46.59 10.98 0.58
N PHE A 684 45.31 11.21 0.87
CA PHE A 684 44.27 10.16 0.93
C PHE A 684 43.27 10.22 -0.24
N PHE A 685 42.95 11.41 -0.72
CA PHE A 685 41.94 11.65 -1.74
C PHE A 685 42.53 12.39 -2.95
N SER A 686 42.07 12.05 -4.16
CA SER A 686 42.46 12.77 -5.35
C SER A 686 42.02 14.23 -5.29
N PRO A 687 42.77 15.18 -5.86
CA PRO A 687 42.35 16.57 -5.96
C PRO A 687 40.98 16.74 -6.62
N GLU A 688 40.67 15.87 -7.59
CA GLU A 688 39.39 15.82 -8.27
C GLU A 688 38.22 15.51 -7.32
N PHE A 689 38.41 14.57 -6.41
CA PHE A 689 37.42 14.20 -5.41
C PHE A 689 37.15 15.34 -4.42
N ILE A 690 38.21 15.99 -3.91
CA ILE A 690 38.07 17.08 -2.94
C ILE A 690 37.40 18.32 -3.57
N ASN A 691 37.68 18.61 -4.85
CA ASN A 691 37.07 19.75 -5.55
C ASN A 691 35.56 19.60 -5.80
N ARG A 692 34.99 18.40 -5.66
CA ARG A 692 33.56 18.15 -5.80
C ARG A 692 32.79 18.18 -4.47
N ILE A 693 33.51 18.34 -3.36
CA ILE A 693 32.92 18.49 -2.01
C ILE A 693 32.54 19.94 -1.79
N ASP A 694 31.30 20.21 -1.44
CA ASP A 694 30.78 21.56 -1.21
C ASP A 694 31.41 22.21 0.02
N ASN A 695 31.66 21.42 1.06
CA ASN A 695 32.26 21.89 2.27
C ASN A 695 32.98 20.79 3.05
N VAL A 696 34.20 21.10 3.54
CA VAL A 696 34.97 20.25 4.45
C VAL A 696 34.82 20.78 5.86
N ILE A 697 34.21 20.01 6.73
CA ILE A 697 33.86 20.41 8.10
C ILE A 697 34.80 19.75 9.08
N TYR A 698 35.61 20.54 9.80
CA TYR A 698 36.59 20.05 10.73
C TYR A 698 36.03 19.97 12.16
N PHE A 699 36.13 18.80 12.75
CA PHE A 699 35.71 18.53 14.14
C PHE A 699 36.88 18.68 15.09
N LYS A 700 36.67 19.49 16.10
CA LYS A 700 37.66 19.73 17.16
C LYS A 700 37.68 18.54 18.14
N THR A 701 38.83 18.38 18.85
CA THR A 701 38.90 17.44 19.97
C THR A 701 37.98 17.93 21.09
N LEU A 702 37.31 17.00 21.75
CA LEU A 702 36.36 17.32 22.82
C LEU A 702 37.11 17.90 24.05
N THR A 703 36.59 18.99 24.59
CA THR A 703 37.04 19.56 25.86
C THR A 703 36.48 18.75 27.04
N THR A 704 37.09 18.89 28.21
CA THR A 704 36.62 18.24 29.46
C THR A 704 35.16 18.63 29.76
N GLU A 705 34.82 19.90 29.58
CA GLU A 705 33.45 20.41 29.78
C GLU A 705 32.45 19.75 28.84
N SER A 706 32.82 19.57 27.56
CA SER A 706 31.97 18.89 26.59
C SER A 706 31.79 17.42 26.96
N MET A 707 32.84 16.76 27.46
CA MET A 707 32.75 15.37 27.93
C MET A 707 31.81 15.23 29.14
N VAL A 708 31.87 16.16 30.11
CA VAL A 708 30.93 16.16 31.26
C VAL A 708 29.47 16.28 30.77
N ARG A 709 29.21 17.14 29.77
CA ARG A 709 27.86 17.26 29.20
C ARG A 709 27.41 15.98 28.49
N ILE A 710 28.31 15.30 27.79
CA ILE A 710 28.05 14.00 27.14
C ILE A 710 27.74 12.94 28.20
N VAL A 711 28.51 12.88 29.29
CA VAL A 711 28.25 11.98 30.43
C VAL A 711 26.87 12.25 31.01
N LYS A 712 26.53 13.52 31.26
CA LYS A 712 25.23 13.91 31.80
C LYS A 712 24.07 13.48 30.88
N LYS A 713 24.19 13.64 29.56
CA LYS A 713 23.20 13.17 28.58
C LYS A 713 23.05 11.65 28.64
N ALA A 714 24.14 10.90 28.58
CA ALA A 714 24.11 9.44 28.61
C ALA A 714 23.53 8.89 29.94
N LEU A 715 23.84 9.51 31.07
CA LEU A 715 23.25 9.15 32.37
C LEU A 715 21.76 9.49 32.44
N SER A 716 21.32 10.61 31.83
CA SER A 716 19.89 10.92 31.75
C SER A 716 19.11 9.94 30.88
N GLU A 717 19.69 9.46 29.79
CA GLU A 717 19.12 8.39 28.94
C GLU A 717 19.08 7.05 29.71
N LEU A 718 20.12 6.74 30.49
CA LEU A 718 20.13 5.56 31.36
C LEU A 718 19.06 5.67 32.46
N LYS A 719 18.92 6.86 33.08
CA LYS A 719 17.85 7.13 34.05
C LYS A 719 16.47 6.87 33.47
N ALA A 720 16.15 7.39 32.28
CA ALA A 720 14.88 7.14 31.59
C ALA A 720 14.64 5.65 31.28
N ARG A 721 15.70 4.90 30.90
CA ARG A 721 15.60 3.43 30.71
C ARG A 721 15.31 2.67 32.02
N LEU A 722 15.86 3.11 33.14
CA LEU A 722 15.66 2.52 34.46
C LEU A 722 14.29 2.87 35.05
N GLU A 723 13.80 4.10 34.82
CA GLU A 723 12.43 4.52 35.20
C GLU A 723 11.36 3.62 34.58
N ASN A 724 11.55 3.19 33.32
CA ASN A 724 10.67 2.19 32.69
C ASN A 724 10.65 0.82 33.40
N LYS A 725 11.65 0.56 34.24
CA LYS A 725 11.74 -0.63 35.10
C LYS A 725 11.36 -0.35 36.56
N ASN A 726 10.82 0.84 36.85
CA ASN A 726 10.52 1.32 38.20
C ASN A 726 11.75 1.37 39.12
N ILE A 727 12.92 1.73 38.58
CA ILE A 727 14.15 1.91 39.31
C ILE A 727 14.58 3.36 39.19
N GLU A 728 14.73 4.07 40.30
CA GLU A 728 15.19 5.45 40.33
C GLU A 728 16.72 5.55 40.38
N LEU A 729 17.30 6.30 39.45
CA LEU A 729 18.74 6.59 39.40
C LEU A 729 19.04 8.01 39.90
N GLU A 730 19.83 8.12 40.97
CA GLU A 730 20.36 9.37 41.48
C GLU A 730 21.87 9.47 41.28
N TYR A 731 22.35 10.62 40.82
CA TYR A 731 23.78 10.90 40.68
C TYR A 731 24.08 12.37 40.84
N ASP A 732 25.28 12.70 41.37
CA ASP A 732 25.76 14.06 41.58
C ASP A 732 26.63 14.51 40.39
N LEU A 733 26.88 15.83 40.26
CA LEU A 733 27.74 16.40 39.24
C LEU A 733 29.18 15.84 39.31
N ALA A 734 29.67 15.59 40.53
CA ALA A 734 30.95 14.94 40.78
C ALA A 734 31.11 13.56 40.10
N VAL A 735 30.02 12.80 39.97
CA VAL A 735 30.03 11.54 39.23
C VAL A 735 30.27 11.78 37.75
N CYS A 736 29.65 12.81 37.17
CA CYS A 736 29.86 13.16 35.77
C CYS A 736 31.32 13.62 35.52
N GLU A 737 31.87 14.42 36.38
CA GLU A 737 33.26 14.88 36.31
C GLU A 737 34.27 13.73 36.47
N TYR A 738 34.00 12.81 37.39
CA TYR A 738 34.84 11.64 37.64
C TYR A 738 34.88 10.74 36.39
N ILE A 739 33.71 10.44 35.80
CA ILE A 739 33.64 9.59 34.59
C ILE A 739 34.31 10.30 33.42
N ALA A 740 34.08 11.61 33.24
CA ALA A 740 34.72 12.40 32.21
C ALA A 740 36.25 12.42 32.40
N GLY A 741 36.74 12.54 33.64
CA GLY A 741 38.17 12.50 33.99
C GLY A 741 38.81 11.14 33.65
N LYS A 742 38.18 10.04 33.99
CA LYS A 742 38.64 8.67 33.61
C LYS A 742 38.60 8.42 32.11
N ALA A 743 37.67 9.06 31.38
CA ALA A 743 37.52 8.90 29.95
C ALA A 743 38.48 9.79 29.11
N ILE A 744 39.39 10.54 29.71
CA ILE A 744 40.37 11.41 29.05
C ILE A 744 41.44 10.59 28.29
N ASP A 745 41.09 9.73 27.41
CA ASP A 745 41.95 9.35 26.31
C ASP A 745 41.59 10.25 25.11
N LYS A 746 42.39 11.31 24.90
CA LYS A 746 42.21 12.32 23.83
C LYS A 746 42.08 11.69 22.41
N ARG A 747 42.38 10.40 22.27
CA ARG A 747 42.39 9.67 20.99
C ARG A 747 41.07 9.04 20.61
N LEU A 748 40.18 8.70 21.54
CA LEU A 748 38.97 7.92 21.32
C LEU A 748 37.66 8.70 21.62
N GLY A 749 37.75 9.97 22.09
CA GLY A 749 36.64 10.88 22.28
C GLY A 749 35.47 10.33 23.11
N ALA A 750 34.24 10.60 22.70
CA ALA A 750 33.02 10.20 23.42
C ALA A 750 32.81 8.66 23.51
N ARG A 751 33.46 7.86 22.68
CA ARG A 751 33.35 6.37 22.78
C ARG A 751 33.93 5.85 24.09
N THR A 752 34.99 6.51 24.61
CA THR A 752 35.55 6.17 25.92
C THR A 752 34.62 6.50 27.07
N VAL A 753 33.89 7.60 26.96
CA VAL A 753 32.85 8.00 27.93
C VAL A 753 31.77 6.94 28.04
N LEU A 754 31.18 6.51 26.92
CA LEU A 754 30.13 5.47 26.92
C LEU A 754 30.66 4.17 27.51
N ARG A 755 31.88 3.75 27.13
CA ARG A 755 32.51 2.55 27.67
C ARG A 755 32.75 2.65 29.18
N SER A 756 33.16 3.81 29.67
CA SER A 756 33.34 4.07 31.08
C SER A 756 32.03 4.02 31.87
N ILE A 757 30.94 4.57 31.30
CA ILE A 757 29.59 4.44 31.88
C ILE A 757 29.15 2.97 31.97
N THR A 758 29.34 2.22 30.90
CA THR A 758 28.99 0.79 30.91
C THR A 758 29.77 0.04 31.97
N ASN A 759 31.08 0.23 32.05
CA ASN A 759 31.95 -0.49 32.99
C ASN A 759 31.73 -0.09 34.45
N GLU A 760 31.60 1.20 34.74
CA GLU A 760 31.53 1.73 36.09
C GLU A 760 30.13 1.84 36.68
N ILE A 761 29.12 1.96 35.82
CA ILE A 761 27.71 2.20 36.23
C ILE A 761 26.81 1.06 35.80
N GLU A 762 26.69 0.79 34.51
CA GLU A 762 25.68 -0.17 33.99
C GLU A 762 25.96 -1.61 34.51
N ASN A 763 27.23 -2.03 34.53
CA ASN A 763 27.63 -3.33 35.08
C ASN A 763 27.33 -3.48 36.58
N LYS A 764 27.57 -2.40 37.37
CA LYS A 764 27.25 -2.38 38.81
C LYS A 764 25.73 -2.43 39.04
N ILE A 765 24.98 -1.63 38.28
CA ILE A 765 23.51 -1.69 38.34
C ILE A 765 22.99 -3.07 37.98
N SER A 766 23.52 -3.69 36.92
CA SER A 766 23.10 -5.00 36.48
C SER A 766 23.39 -6.10 37.52
N ALA A 767 24.55 -6.04 38.18
CA ALA A 767 24.89 -6.95 39.26
C ALA A 767 23.90 -6.85 40.44
N ILE A 768 23.57 -5.57 40.83
CA ILE A 768 22.68 -5.31 41.97
C ILE A 768 21.22 -5.76 41.66
N ILE A 769 20.76 -5.55 40.40
CA ILE A 769 19.44 -6.01 39.97
C ILE A 769 19.32 -7.54 40.05
N LEU A 770 20.42 -8.27 39.82
CA LEU A 770 20.44 -9.73 39.95
C LEU A 770 20.42 -10.23 41.41
N GLU A 771 20.81 -9.36 42.36
CA GLU A 771 20.82 -9.71 43.81
C GLU A 771 19.44 -9.52 44.48
N GLY A 772 18.54 -8.66 43.88
CA GLY A 772 17.20 -8.44 44.43
C GLY A 772 16.40 -7.34 43.69
N GLU A 773 15.15 -7.13 44.11
CA GLU A 773 14.30 -6.10 43.56
C GLU A 773 14.75 -4.71 44.03
N LEU A 774 15.41 -3.97 43.12
CA LEU A 774 15.94 -2.66 43.33
C LEU A 774 14.85 -1.58 43.23
N ASN A 775 14.76 -0.65 44.18
CA ASN A 775 13.88 0.50 44.16
C ASN A 775 14.59 1.74 43.65
N SER A 776 15.74 2.07 44.29
CA SER A 776 16.55 3.20 43.84
C SER A 776 18.04 2.90 44.01
N ILE A 777 18.86 3.60 43.23
CA ILE A 777 20.31 3.49 43.30
C ILE A 777 20.93 4.87 43.22
N LYS A 778 21.83 5.15 44.17
CA LYS A 778 22.57 6.44 44.24
C LYS A 778 24.04 6.22 44.01
N PHE A 779 24.60 6.99 43.09
CA PHE A 779 26.05 7.06 42.86
C PHE A 779 26.62 8.35 43.44
N THR A 780 27.72 8.25 44.18
CA THR A 780 28.48 9.34 44.75
C THR A 780 29.97 9.11 44.59
N VAL A 781 30.74 10.15 44.53
CA VAL A 781 32.24 10.06 44.49
C VAL A 781 32.81 10.45 45.85
N SER A 782 33.62 9.58 46.43
CA SER A 782 34.39 9.88 47.65
C SER A 782 35.79 9.27 47.56
N ASN A 783 36.82 10.04 47.86
CA ASN A 783 38.22 9.66 47.76
C ASN A 783 38.65 9.12 46.40
N ASP A 784 38.20 9.77 45.32
CA ASP A 784 38.44 9.33 43.92
C ASP A 784 37.93 7.94 43.57
N GLU A 785 36.95 7.44 44.31
CA GLU A 785 36.25 6.18 44.01
C GLU A 785 34.76 6.39 43.88
N LEU A 786 34.16 5.69 42.91
CA LEU A 786 32.72 5.70 42.66
C LEU A 786 32.03 4.71 43.60
N LYS A 787 31.29 5.24 44.58
CA LYS A 787 30.48 4.47 45.52
C LYS A 787 29.05 4.38 45.05
N CYS A 788 28.48 3.17 45.22
CA CYS A 788 27.12 2.84 44.85
C CYS A 788 26.34 2.45 46.09
N THR A 789 25.20 3.08 46.32
CA THR A 789 24.31 2.82 47.44
C THR A 789 22.94 2.35 46.90
N PRO A 790 22.66 1.05 46.87
CA PRO A 790 21.36 0.52 46.43
C PRO A 790 20.34 0.63 47.56
N SER A 791 19.05 0.83 47.19
CA SER A 791 17.90 0.69 48.06
C SER A 791 16.94 -0.35 47.47
N PHE A 792 16.71 -1.40 48.24
CA PHE A 792 15.82 -2.53 47.82
C PHE A 792 14.40 -2.29 48.31
N LYS A 793 13.40 -2.82 47.55
CA LYS A 793 12.00 -2.82 47.99
C LYS A 793 11.84 -3.63 49.27
N THR A 794 11.20 -3.09 50.29
CA THR A 794 10.85 -3.80 51.48
C THR A 794 9.73 -4.80 51.21
N LYS A 795 9.74 -5.97 51.92
CA LYS A 795 8.73 -7.03 51.78
C LYS A 795 7.27 -6.58 51.92
N THR A 796 7.03 -5.40 52.46
CA THR A 796 5.71 -4.78 52.62
C THR A 796 5.17 -4.10 51.36
N GLU A 797 6.01 -3.76 50.40
CA GLU A 797 5.64 -3.14 49.10
C GLU A 797 5.40 -4.18 47.99
N LEU A 798 5.77 -5.44 48.22
CA LEU A 798 5.55 -6.57 47.31
C LEU A 798 4.14 -7.19 47.39
N ILE A 799 3.28 -6.68 48.30
CA ILE A 799 1.89 -7.19 48.58
C ILE A 799 0.81 -6.16 48.18
N LYS A 800 1.19 -5.05 47.60
CA LYS A 800 0.29 -4.09 46.97
C LYS A 800 0.47 -4.15 45.44
#